data_c0091ee47ef1e675a42593d57e2d54c7
#
_entry.id   c0091ee47ef1e675a42593d57e2d54c7
#
_cell.length_a   1.000
_cell.length_b   1.000
_cell.length_c   1.000
_cell.angle_alpha   90.00
_cell.angle_beta   90.00
_cell.angle_gamma   90.00
#
_symmetry.space_group_name_H-M   'P 1'
#
loop_
_entity.id
_entity.type
_entity.pdbx_description
1 polymer ?
#
loop_
_entity_poly.entity_id
_entity_poly.type
_entity_poly.pdbx_seq_one_letter_code
_entity_poly.pdbx_strand_id
1 'polypeptide(L)'
;MRIITIALSLILTFSNISLIFADNEDVKAYKFQDEVTINGVIGSTERFFNVSQNWDVKDLKLNLVYTKSELLDVNYSTITVFINGEPVSSKRLDGDRKYQDKWQVNIPKELVKSGYNSISIKAYKTISDKICRDDSNTANWLVIHKQSDIELNYSLKSNSNEIKDYNSTFTNIGNEEYVDTTFVLPDKYNSNELSSIMNLSLNMGQKLKADNFKLDVKLKSNLKEYNNNIIYVGGTNDTSTDFLNLLSNDEKNQAKNKAVIKQVISPFNKEKRIILIISDNSKALKNATKLICNNELLNELNSSSFIIDENKDVSDIKKDTKNKLTLNDLGYNDFLLKGPFSQETNFDVSIPKNKISTAGSILNLKFRYAKNLDFERSLVTVYVNDKPISSKKLSLEKADNDNLEVNLPTDVLGKNYYKIKVEFNLELKDLMCVTRDTDNPWAYILDSSFIKFDFKDNDSLNFKSYPYPFIDNQQANDINVVVSKNLNSSDLSNIANIIGNMGRDAVYNTGYLKVLNDNEFLNTNKKGNLIVIGTPDDNSILKDINKDLYIKFDKNFSGFENNDKIKFLDDKYSKQLSTIQLINSPYSKSNSAIIVSSLDKNSLSSSVRYLSDNNLTRDLKGDAAVVNRDGGIQDINFKENNTRDEEPEDNSTKFKLEKSSLTFVLIAGFLFLTVIISAILLILKYRK
;
A
#
# COMPACT_ATOMS: atom_id res chain seq x y z
N MET A 1 44.27 -18.68 52.73
CA MET A 1 44.75 -18.87 51.34
C MET A 1 43.68 -19.47 50.32
N ARG A 2 42.81 -20.37 50.78
CA ARG A 2 41.76 -20.95 49.83
C ARG A 2 40.61 -20.01 49.46
N ILE A 3 40.27 -19.01 50.24
CA ILE A 3 39.17 -18.05 49.95
C ILE A 3 39.60 -16.98 48.95
N ILE A 4 40.88 -16.58 48.94
CA ILE A 4 41.42 -15.58 48.00
C ILE A 4 41.58 -16.18 46.61
N THR A 5 41.85 -17.48 46.49
CA THR A 5 41.97 -18.18 45.20
C THR A 5 40.60 -18.35 44.50
N ILE A 6 39.50 -18.50 45.26
CA ILE A 6 38.15 -18.60 44.73
C ILE A 6 37.66 -17.21 44.27
N ALA A 7 37.99 -16.13 44.95
CA ALA A 7 37.64 -14.77 44.52
C ALA A 7 38.41 -14.33 43.27
N LEU A 8 39.67 -14.74 43.09
CA LEU A 8 40.44 -14.44 41.87
C LEU A 8 39.98 -15.27 40.68
N SER A 9 39.50 -16.51 40.85
CA SER A 9 38.94 -17.31 39.78
C SER A 9 37.54 -16.80 39.30
N LEU A 10 36.75 -16.21 40.21
CA LEU A 10 35.48 -15.56 39.83
C LEU A 10 35.68 -14.24 39.07
N ILE A 11 36.74 -13.49 39.36
CA ILE A 11 37.07 -12.23 38.65
C ILE A 11 37.64 -12.53 37.26
N LEU A 12 38.32 -13.62 37.03
CA LEU A 12 38.86 -14.01 35.73
C LEU A 12 37.80 -14.65 34.80
N THR A 13 36.67 -15.10 35.33
CA THR A 13 35.54 -15.60 34.49
C THR A 13 34.60 -14.49 34.03
N PHE A 14 34.63 -13.29 34.64
CA PHE A 14 33.85 -12.14 34.21
C PHE A 14 34.56 -11.22 33.20
N SER A 15 35.86 -11.43 32.91
CA SER A 15 36.61 -10.59 31.95
C SER A 15 36.51 -11.02 30.49
N ASN A 16 35.72 -12.06 30.17
CA ASN A 16 35.42 -12.48 28.80
C ASN A 16 33.94 -12.43 28.46
N ILE A 17 33.21 -11.45 29.01
CA ILE A 17 31.96 -11.05 28.37
C ILE A 17 32.38 -10.16 27.19
N SER A 18 32.70 -10.79 26.07
CA SER A 18 32.57 -10.16 24.76
C SER A 18 31.14 -9.67 24.69
N LEU A 19 30.95 -8.35 24.72
CA LEU A 19 29.72 -7.76 24.23
C LEU A 19 29.55 -8.26 22.79
N ILE A 20 28.85 -9.35 22.63
CA ILE A 20 28.24 -9.72 21.32
C ILE A 20 27.26 -8.58 21.11
N PHE A 21 27.69 -7.58 20.32
CA PHE A 21 26.74 -6.72 19.66
C PHE A 21 25.92 -7.67 18.78
N ALA A 22 24.72 -8.00 19.23
CA ALA A 22 23.75 -8.60 18.36
C ALA A 22 23.55 -7.54 17.26
N ASP A 23 24.02 -7.84 16.05
CA ASP A 23 23.51 -7.14 14.87
C ASP A 23 21.99 -7.26 14.96
N ASN A 24 21.30 -6.15 15.13
CA ASN A 24 19.84 -6.12 15.09
C ASN A 24 19.44 -6.46 13.67
N GLU A 25 19.18 -7.74 13.42
CA GLU A 25 18.59 -8.20 12.18
C GLU A 25 17.09 -7.91 12.23
N ASP A 26 16.63 -7.10 11.31
CA ASP A 26 15.21 -6.86 11.11
C ASP A 26 14.60 -7.97 10.25
N VAL A 27 13.37 -8.34 10.53
CA VAL A 27 12.64 -9.37 9.79
C VAL A 27 11.46 -8.74 9.06
N LYS A 28 11.40 -8.93 7.74
CA LYS A 28 10.24 -8.56 6.92
C LYS A 28 9.55 -9.81 6.39
N ALA A 29 8.25 -9.97 6.72
CA ALA A 29 7.44 -11.05 6.20
C ALA A 29 6.46 -10.53 5.13
N TYR A 30 6.47 -11.16 3.95
CA TYR A 30 5.52 -10.95 2.86
C TYR A 30 4.54 -12.12 2.83
N LYS A 31 3.38 -11.93 3.46
CA LYS A 31 2.33 -12.96 3.53
C LYS A 31 1.62 -13.11 2.19
N PHE A 32 1.24 -14.33 1.84
CA PHE A 32 0.37 -14.57 0.70
C PHE A 32 -1.04 -14.08 1.04
N GLN A 33 -1.65 -13.33 0.13
CA GLN A 33 -2.96 -12.71 0.39
C GLN A 33 -4.11 -13.69 0.15
N ASP A 34 -3.94 -14.60 -0.80
CA ASP A 34 -4.96 -15.53 -1.29
C ASP A 34 -4.41 -16.95 -1.44
N GLU A 35 -5.32 -17.92 -1.47
CA GLU A 35 -5.03 -19.30 -1.83
C GLU A 35 -5.01 -19.43 -3.35
N VAL A 36 -4.07 -20.22 -3.87
CA VAL A 36 -3.97 -20.48 -5.30
C VAL A 36 -3.96 -21.98 -5.57
N THR A 37 -4.85 -22.42 -6.45
CA THR A 37 -4.87 -23.79 -6.95
C THR A 37 -4.10 -23.89 -8.26
N ILE A 38 -3.04 -24.67 -8.28
CA ILE A 38 -2.28 -25.02 -9.47
C ILE A 38 -2.87 -26.29 -10.06
N ASN A 39 -3.55 -26.18 -11.19
CA ASN A 39 -4.21 -27.29 -11.87
C ASN A 39 -3.36 -27.85 -13.02
N GLY A 40 -3.71 -29.08 -13.50
CA GLY A 40 -3.09 -29.74 -14.63
C GLY A 40 -1.73 -30.38 -14.32
N VAL A 41 -1.14 -31.04 -15.32
CA VAL A 41 0.15 -31.75 -15.18
C VAL A 41 1.29 -30.79 -14.88
N ILE A 42 1.37 -29.68 -15.59
CA ILE A 42 2.33 -28.59 -15.34
C ILE A 42 1.57 -27.33 -15.02
N GLY A 43 1.93 -26.67 -13.94
CA GLY A 43 1.36 -25.37 -13.59
C GLY A 43 2.27 -24.60 -12.64
N SER A 44 2.09 -23.30 -12.59
CA SER A 44 2.90 -22.42 -11.73
C SER A 44 2.06 -21.29 -11.14
N THR A 45 2.56 -20.72 -10.07
CA THR A 45 2.10 -19.45 -9.53
C THR A 45 3.29 -18.58 -9.21
N GLU A 46 3.13 -17.26 -9.31
CA GLU A 46 4.19 -16.31 -9.06
C GLU A 46 3.76 -15.29 -8.02
N ARG A 47 4.69 -14.88 -7.17
CA ARG A 47 4.53 -13.85 -6.15
C ARG A 47 5.67 -12.85 -6.25
N PHE A 48 5.35 -11.58 -6.04
CA PHE A 48 6.32 -10.49 -6.10
C PHE A 48 6.54 -9.92 -4.71
N PHE A 49 7.78 -9.53 -4.43
CA PHE A 49 8.13 -8.83 -3.22
C PHE A 49 9.22 -7.79 -3.52
N ASN A 50 9.28 -6.75 -2.69
CA ASN A 50 10.22 -5.66 -2.89
C ASN A 50 11.32 -5.66 -1.83
N VAL A 51 12.56 -5.52 -2.25
CA VAL A 51 13.73 -5.38 -1.36
C VAL A 51 14.24 -3.95 -1.47
N SER A 52 14.23 -3.23 -0.35
CA SER A 52 14.70 -1.85 -0.34
C SER A 52 16.19 -1.75 -0.68
N GLN A 53 16.58 -0.68 -1.36
CA GLN A 53 17.99 -0.45 -1.77
C GLN A 53 18.94 -0.34 -0.58
N ASN A 54 18.44 0.11 0.56
CA ASN A 54 19.22 0.26 1.79
C ASN A 54 19.24 -0.98 2.68
N TRP A 55 18.64 -2.10 2.26
CA TRP A 55 18.71 -3.35 2.97
C TRP A 55 19.93 -4.17 2.54
N ASP A 56 20.69 -4.61 3.52
CA ASP A 56 21.70 -5.65 3.36
C ASP A 56 21.06 -6.97 3.74
N VAL A 57 20.60 -7.71 2.72
CA VAL A 57 19.89 -8.99 2.89
C VAL A 57 20.84 -10.01 3.49
N LYS A 58 20.48 -10.57 4.63
CA LYS A 58 21.23 -11.62 5.33
C LYS A 58 20.78 -13.00 4.86
N ASP A 59 19.48 -13.25 4.94
CA ASP A 59 18.86 -14.46 4.41
C ASP A 59 17.43 -14.22 3.94
N LEU A 60 16.94 -15.12 3.09
CA LEU A 60 15.58 -15.14 2.60
C LEU A 60 15.05 -16.57 2.66
N LYS A 61 13.86 -16.75 3.23
CA LYS A 61 13.18 -18.03 3.35
C LYS A 61 11.77 -17.95 2.76
N LEU A 62 11.41 -18.96 1.99
CA LEU A 62 10.02 -19.20 1.62
C LEU A 62 9.46 -20.28 2.55
N ASN A 63 8.47 -19.92 3.35
CA ASN A 63 7.69 -20.83 4.18
C ASN A 63 6.43 -21.23 3.41
N LEU A 64 6.48 -22.36 2.71
CA LEU A 64 5.40 -22.80 1.86
C LEU A 64 4.47 -23.74 2.63
N VAL A 65 3.18 -23.44 2.60
CA VAL A 65 2.10 -24.29 3.13
C VAL A 65 1.23 -24.72 1.95
N TYR A 66 1.08 -26.03 1.74
CA TYR A 66 0.38 -26.53 0.57
C TYR A 66 -0.39 -27.81 0.86
N THR A 67 -1.40 -28.10 0.04
CA THR A 67 -2.13 -29.36 0.01
C THR A 67 -2.07 -29.95 -1.39
N LYS A 68 -1.76 -31.24 -1.49
CA LYS A 68 -1.68 -31.95 -2.76
C LYS A 68 -2.83 -32.95 -2.90
N SER A 69 -3.17 -33.31 -4.12
CA SER A 69 -4.07 -34.43 -4.40
C SER A 69 -3.43 -35.73 -3.93
N GLU A 70 -4.21 -36.59 -3.28
CA GLU A 70 -3.79 -37.92 -2.84
C GLU A 70 -3.57 -38.93 -3.96
N LEU A 71 -4.07 -38.60 -5.15
CA LEU A 71 -3.95 -39.48 -6.33
C LEU A 71 -2.66 -39.27 -7.10
N LEU A 72 -1.82 -38.29 -6.73
CA LEU A 72 -0.57 -38.02 -7.44
C LEU A 72 0.42 -39.16 -7.29
N ASP A 73 1.06 -39.52 -8.42
CA ASP A 73 2.19 -40.43 -8.40
C ASP A 73 3.42 -39.76 -7.75
N VAL A 74 3.75 -40.23 -6.56
CA VAL A 74 4.82 -39.70 -5.70
C VAL A 74 6.21 -39.85 -6.30
N ASN A 75 6.41 -40.78 -7.25
CA ASN A 75 7.71 -41.01 -7.88
C ASN A 75 8.05 -39.93 -8.92
N TYR A 76 7.02 -39.32 -9.53
CA TYR A 76 7.20 -38.39 -10.64
C TYR A 76 6.73 -36.98 -10.33
N SER A 77 5.80 -36.82 -9.38
CA SER A 77 5.26 -35.47 -9.04
C SER A 77 6.23 -34.67 -8.19
N THR A 78 6.49 -33.44 -8.60
CA THR A 78 7.45 -32.53 -7.95
C THR A 78 6.93 -31.12 -7.84
N ILE A 79 7.46 -30.36 -6.88
CA ILE A 79 7.31 -28.93 -6.75
C ILE A 79 8.70 -28.29 -6.77
N THR A 80 8.87 -27.22 -7.52
CA THR A 80 10.13 -26.49 -7.67
C THR A 80 9.92 -25.01 -7.43
N VAL A 81 10.83 -24.39 -6.67
CA VAL A 81 10.83 -22.96 -6.37
C VAL A 81 11.91 -22.27 -7.19
N PHE A 82 11.53 -21.16 -7.79
CA PHE A 82 12.41 -20.27 -8.56
C PHE A 82 12.43 -18.89 -7.92
N ILE A 83 13.56 -18.21 -8.00
CA ILE A 83 13.72 -16.79 -7.69
C ILE A 83 14.23 -16.06 -8.93
N ASN A 84 13.53 -15.02 -9.37
CA ASN A 84 13.89 -14.23 -10.55
C ASN A 84 14.18 -15.10 -11.80
N GLY A 85 13.46 -16.23 -11.94
CA GLY A 85 13.63 -17.20 -13.02
C GLY A 85 14.70 -18.28 -12.77
N GLU A 86 15.53 -18.17 -11.73
CA GLU A 86 16.56 -19.16 -11.40
C GLU A 86 16.02 -20.23 -10.43
N PRO A 87 16.20 -21.54 -10.69
CA PRO A 87 15.73 -22.60 -9.81
C PRO A 87 16.56 -22.64 -8.51
N VAL A 88 15.85 -22.69 -7.38
CA VAL A 88 16.48 -22.71 -6.05
C VAL A 88 16.43 -24.09 -5.42
N SER A 89 15.26 -24.71 -5.43
CA SER A 89 15.05 -25.99 -4.78
C SER A 89 13.89 -26.75 -5.39
N SER A 90 13.99 -28.09 -5.38
CA SER A 90 12.93 -28.97 -5.83
C SER A 90 12.65 -30.04 -4.80
N LYS A 91 11.40 -30.44 -4.65
CA LYS A 91 10.96 -31.51 -3.74
C LYS A 91 9.97 -32.41 -4.43
N ARG A 92 10.06 -33.72 -4.18
CA ARG A 92 9.01 -34.67 -4.56
C ARG A 92 7.75 -34.41 -3.71
N LEU A 93 6.60 -34.59 -4.34
CA LEU A 93 5.30 -34.55 -3.64
C LEU A 93 5.02 -35.95 -3.06
N ASP A 94 5.97 -36.46 -2.27
CA ASP A 94 5.94 -37.78 -1.63
C ASP A 94 5.29 -37.70 -0.24
N GLY A 95 5.27 -38.84 0.46
CA GLY A 95 4.69 -38.98 1.81
C GLY A 95 3.17 -39.10 1.82
N ASP A 96 2.64 -39.47 2.99
CA ASP A 96 1.20 -39.54 3.22
C ASP A 96 0.57 -38.18 3.02
N ARG A 97 -0.67 -38.15 2.51
CA ARG A 97 -1.42 -36.91 2.39
C ARG A 97 -1.58 -36.25 3.75
N LYS A 98 -1.03 -35.06 3.88
CA LYS A 98 -1.32 -34.17 5.00
C LYS A 98 -2.06 -32.95 4.48
N TYR A 99 -3.12 -32.58 5.18
CA TYR A 99 -3.72 -31.29 4.99
C TYR A 99 -2.74 -30.22 5.49
N GLN A 100 -2.36 -29.29 4.60
CA GLN A 100 -1.36 -28.25 4.89
C GLN A 100 0.04 -28.81 5.22
N ASP A 101 0.63 -29.51 4.27
CA ASP A 101 2.05 -29.82 4.29
C ASP A 101 2.89 -28.55 4.33
N LYS A 102 4.03 -28.57 5.04
CA LYS A 102 4.94 -27.43 5.15
C LYS A 102 6.28 -27.74 4.51
N TRP A 103 6.79 -26.75 3.78
CA TRP A 103 8.13 -26.82 3.19
C TRP A 103 8.81 -25.47 3.29
N GLN A 104 9.95 -25.42 4.03
CA GLN A 104 10.80 -24.24 4.10
C GLN A 104 11.91 -24.34 3.07
N VAL A 105 12.06 -23.29 2.26
CA VAL A 105 13.10 -23.19 1.22
C VAL A 105 13.99 -21.99 1.57
N ASN A 106 15.27 -22.24 1.80
CA ASN A 106 16.27 -21.19 1.93
C ASN A 106 16.65 -20.69 0.54
N ILE A 107 16.55 -19.40 0.31
CA ILE A 107 16.83 -18.78 -0.98
C ILE A 107 18.21 -18.09 -0.89
N PRO A 108 19.14 -18.40 -1.82
CA PRO A 108 20.45 -17.76 -1.84
C PRO A 108 20.32 -16.23 -2.02
N LYS A 109 20.93 -15.45 -1.14
CA LYS A 109 20.87 -13.99 -1.17
C LYS A 109 21.44 -13.38 -2.45
N GLU A 110 22.35 -14.06 -3.10
CA GLU A 110 22.98 -13.65 -4.36
C GLU A 110 21.98 -13.57 -5.51
N LEU A 111 20.87 -14.30 -5.42
CA LEU A 111 19.77 -14.27 -6.39
C LEU A 111 18.76 -13.19 -6.12
N VAL A 112 18.85 -12.52 -4.96
CA VAL A 112 17.93 -11.46 -4.53
C VAL A 112 18.48 -10.10 -4.99
N LYS A 113 17.64 -9.31 -5.66
CA LYS A 113 17.99 -7.98 -6.20
C LYS A 113 17.34 -6.89 -5.34
N SER A 114 17.98 -5.72 -5.29
CA SER A 114 17.28 -4.52 -4.82
C SER A 114 16.14 -4.18 -5.78
N GLY A 115 15.00 -3.74 -5.25
CA GLY A 115 13.78 -3.52 -6.00
C GLY A 115 12.90 -4.77 -6.05
N TYR A 116 12.14 -4.93 -7.12
CA TYR A 116 11.20 -6.04 -7.29
C TYR A 116 11.92 -7.36 -7.58
N ASN A 117 11.47 -8.38 -6.86
CA ASN A 117 11.86 -9.79 -7.05
C ASN A 117 10.62 -10.63 -7.25
N SER A 118 10.76 -11.74 -7.97
CA SER A 118 9.69 -12.72 -8.12
C SER A 118 10.08 -14.07 -7.53
N ILE A 119 9.14 -14.71 -6.83
CA ILE A 119 9.21 -16.13 -6.47
C ILE A 119 8.15 -16.86 -7.29
N SER A 120 8.59 -17.81 -8.13
CA SER A 120 7.71 -18.70 -8.87
C SER A 120 7.74 -20.10 -8.26
N ILE A 121 6.55 -20.68 -8.07
CA ILE A 121 6.36 -22.04 -7.58
C ILE A 121 5.76 -22.83 -8.71
N LYS A 122 6.56 -23.75 -9.29
CA LYS A 122 6.16 -24.60 -10.41
C LYS A 122 5.96 -26.03 -9.92
N ALA A 123 4.83 -26.64 -10.28
CA ALA A 123 4.53 -28.02 -9.95
C ALA A 123 4.40 -28.86 -11.22
N TYR A 124 5.06 -30.03 -11.22
CA TYR A 124 4.82 -31.11 -12.15
C TYR A 124 4.03 -32.18 -11.39
N LYS A 125 2.85 -32.53 -11.90
CA LYS A 125 1.90 -33.41 -11.22
C LYS A 125 1.40 -34.46 -12.20
N THR A 126 1.52 -35.72 -11.85
CA THR A 126 1.02 -36.83 -12.65
C THR A 126 0.35 -37.87 -11.74
N ILE A 127 -0.67 -38.53 -12.24
CA ILE A 127 -1.40 -39.60 -11.57
C ILE A 127 -1.03 -40.98 -12.12
N SER A 128 -0.63 -41.00 -13.39
CA SER A 128 -0.26 -42.26 -14.07
C SER A 128 1.11 -42.12 -14.75
N ASP A 129 1.70 -43.26 -15.06
CA ASP A 129 2.93 -43.36 -15.86
C ASP A 129 2.72 -43.01 -17.34
N LYS A 130 1.47 -42.73 -17.76
CA LYS A 130 1.09 -42.43 -19.14
C LYS A 130 0.82 -40.95 -19.31
N ILE A 131 1.82 -40.19 -19.72
CA ILE A 131 1.87 -38.74 -19.80
C ILE A 131 0.64 -38.12 -20.49
N CYS A 132 0.14 -38.70 -21.59
CA CYS A 132 -0.98 -38.13 -22.36
C CYS A 132 -2.38 -38.38 -21.78
N ARG A 133 -2.52 -39.09 -20.67
CA ARG A 133 -3.84 -39.35 -20.04
C ARG A 133 -4.16 -38.40 -18.92
N ASP A 134 -3.15 -37.71 -18.40
CA ASP A 134 -3.30 -36.84 -17.21
C ASP A 134 -3.58 -35.37 -17.53
N ASP A 135 -3.41 -34.94 -18.78
CA ASP A 135 -3.52 -33.52 -19.18
C ASP A 135 -4.86 -32.90 -18.86
N SER A 136 -5.96 -33.66 -18.95
CA SER A 136 -7.33 -33.19 -18.60
C SER A 136 -7.85 -33.76 -17.29
N ASN A 137 -7.00 -34.42 -16.50
CA ASN A 137 -7.43 -35.02 -15.26
C ASN A 137 -7.59 -33.96 -14.15
N THR A 138 -8.82 -33.76 -13.69
CA THR A 138 -9.16 -32.79 -12.67
C THR A 138 -8.54 -33.09 -11.29
N ALA A 139 -7.98 -34.30 -11.09
CA ALA A 139 -7.27 -34.65 -9.86
C ALA A 139 -5.80 -34.22 -9.84
N ASN A 140 -5.26 -33.66 -10.93
CA ASN A 140 -3.95 -33.04 -10.97
C ASN A 140 -3.98 -31.62 -10.40
N TRP A 141 -4.08 -31.52 -9.07
CA TRP A 141 -4.12 -30.23 -8.39
C TRP A 141 -3.15 -30.16 -7.20
N LEU A 142 -2.70 -28.92 -6.95
CA LEU A 142 -1.93 -28.51 -5.77
C LEU A 142 -2.46 -27.14 -5.31
N VAL A 143 -2.80 -27.02 -4.04
CA VAL A 143 -3.24 -25.76 -3.43
C VAL A 143 -2.08 -25.16 -2.64
N ILE A 144 -1.73 -23.92 -2.94
CA ILE A 144 -0.83 -23.10 -2.13
C ILE A 144 -1.68 -22.25 -1.22
N HIS A 145 -1.48 -22.40 0.09
CA HIS A 145 -2.31 -21.72 1.11
C HIS A 145 -1.79 -20.32 1.44
N LYS A 146 -2.72 -19.42 1.81
CA LYS A 146 -2.42 -18.05 2.25
C LYS A 146 -1.57 -17.95 3.53
N GLN A 147 -1.40 -19.05 4.26
CA GLN A 147 -0.49 -19.14 5.40
C GLN A 147 1.00 -19.20 4.98
N SER A 148 1.27 -19.32 3.67
CA SER A 148 2.62 -19.19 3.14
C SER A 148 3.11 -17.75 3.24
N ASP A 149 4.41 -17.58 3.46
CA ASP A 149 5.05 -16.29 3.49
C ASP A 149 6.49 -16.34 2.95
N ILE A 150 7.01 -15.17 2.62
CA ILE A 150 8.41 -14.93 2.32
C ILE A 150 8.98 -14.16 3.50
N GLU A 151 9.90 -14.76 4.24
CA GLU A 151 10.60 -14.15 5.37
C GLU A 151 11.97 -13.67 4.93
N LEU A 152 12.24 -12.39 5.06
CA LEU A 152 13.49 -11.75 4.68
C LEU A 152 14.14 -11.15 5.92
N ASN A 153 15.34 -11.62 6.26
CA ASN A 153 16.18 -11.08 7.31
C ASN A 153 17.19 -10.11 6.69
N TYR A 154 17.29 -8.91 7.24
CA TYR A 154 18.17 -7.87 6.73
C TYR A 154 18.73 -7.00 7.86
N SER A 155 19.83 -6.34 7.58
CA SER A 155 20.29 -5.18 8.33
C SER A 155 20.22 -3.95 7.41
N LEU A 156 20.15 -2.76 8.00
CA LEU A 156 20.25 -1.55 7.22
C LEU A 156 21.70 -1.34 6.78
N LYS A 157 21.89 -1.06 5.48
CA LYS A 157 23.21 -0.63 4.98
C LYS A 157 23.61 0.65 5.73
N SER A 158 24.90 0.79 6.01
CA SER A 158 25.45 2.05 6.50
C SER A 158 25.20 3.15 5.45
N ASN A 159 24.17 3.97 5.67
CA ASN A 159 23.89 5.07 4.76
C ASN A 159 24.96 6.17 4.92
N SER A 160 25.30 6.80 3.81
CA SER A 160 26.09 8.03 3.83
C SER A 160 25.31 9.13 4.59
N ASN A 161 25.99 10.22 4.95
CA ASN A 161 25.32 11.41 5.49
C ASN A 161 24.91 12.39 4.39
N GLU A 162 24.95 11.99 3.13
CA GLU A 162 24.60 12.87 2.01
C GLU A 162 23.09 13.02 1.88
N ILE A 163 22.62 14.25 1.64
CA ILE A 163 21.19 14.57 1.57
C ILE A 163 20.50 13.81 0.43
N LYS A 164 21.22 13.51 -0.67
CA LYS A 164 20.67 12.70 -1.79
C LYS A 164 20.15 11.34 -1.36
N ASP A 165 20.67 10.78 -0.26
CA ASP A 165 20.25 9.48 0.28
C ASP A 165 19.00 9.56 1.17
N TYR A 166 18.32 10.73 1.20
CA TYR A 166 17.09 10.95 1.97
C TYR A 166 16.05 9.85 1.74
N ASN A 167 15.74 9.54 0.48
CA ASN A 167 14.71 8.54 0.19
C ASN A 167 15.09 7.15 0.72
N SER A 168 16.32 6.69 0.51
CA SER A 168 16.78 5.38 1.02
C SER A 168 16.92 5.34 2.54
N THR A 169 17.13 6.49 3.18
CA THR A 169 17.32 6.59 4.63
C THR A 169 16.00 6.70 5.40
N PHE A 170 15.08 7.55 4.93
CA PHE A 170 13.91 7.96 5.71
C PHE A 170 12.59 7.36 5.22
N THR A 171 12.54 6.74 4.04
CA THR A 171 11.28 6.23 3.47
C THR A 171 11.18 4.70 3.52
N ASN A 172 11.44 4.11 4.68
CA ASN A 172 11.36 2.66 4.88
C ASN A 172 10.22 2.30 5.82
N ILE A 173 9.52 1.22 5.49
CA ILE A 173 8.53 0.63 6.39
C ILE A 173 9.27 -0.34 7.31
N GLY A 174 9.21 -0.06 8.60
CA GLY A 174 9.72 -0.92 9.66
C GLY A 174 8.70 -2.01 10.06
N ASN A 175 8.74 -2.38 11.33
CA ASN A 175 7.82 -3.35 11.89
C ASN A 175 6.39 -2.79 12.03
N GLU A 176 5.37 -3.64 11.96
CA GLU A 176 3.97 -3.30 12.19
C GLU A 176 3.43 -2.15 11.34
N GLU A 177 3.89 -2.02 10.08
CA GLU A 177 3.50 -0.97 9.14
C GLU A 177 3.95 0.46 9.52
N TYR A 178 4.64 0.66 10.65
CA TYR A 178 5.23 1.96 10.97
C TYR A 178 6.43 2.26 10.08
N VAL A 179 6.48 3.49 9.59
CA VAL A 179 7.67 4.00 8.91
C VAL A 179 8.80 4.13 9.93
N ASP A 180 10.01 3.68 9.57
CA ASP A 180 11.21 3.77 10.42
C ASP A 180 11.74 5.22 10.51
N THR A 181 10.83 6.17 10.62
CA THR A 181 11.11 7.61 10.68
C THR A 181 10.04 8.31 11.48
N THR A 182 10.44 9.14 12.44
CA THR A 182 9.55 10.01 13.20
C THR A 182 9.74 11.45 12.73
N PHE A 183 8.65 12.13 12.39
CA PHE A 183 8.63 13.56 12.17
C PHE A 183 8.60 14.29 13.51
N VAL A 184 9.37 15.35 13.65
CA VAL A 184 9.47 16.08 14.92
C VAL A 184 9.31 17.59 14.67
N LEU A 185 8.42 18.20 15.44
CA LEU A 185 8.22 19.65 15.54
C LEU A 185 8.70 20.18 16.89
N PRO A 186 9.10 21.45 16.99
CA PRO A 186 9.24 22.10 18.29
C PRO A 186 7.91 22.12 19.05
N ASP A 187 7.93 22.26 20.36
CA ASP A 187 6.72 22.33 21.17
C ASP A 187 5.87 23.57 20.86
N LYS A 188 6.52 24.63 20.40
CA LYS A 188 5.89 25.83 19.83
C LYS A 188 6.22 25.86 18.36
N TYR A 189 5.34 25.36 17.54
CA TYR A 189 5.46 25.37 16.09
C TYR A 189 4.48 26.39 15.48
N ASN A 190 4.78 26.83 14.26
CA ASN A 190 3.91 27.68 13.45
C ASN A 190 3.34 26.91 12.24
N SER A 191 2.38 27.53 11.55
CA SER A 191 1.69 26.92 10.41
C SER A 191 2.60 26.60 9.23
N ASN A 192 3.73 27.31 9.06
CA ASN A 192 4.69 26.99 7.97
C ASN A 192 5.50 25.75 8.29
N GLU A 193 5.91 25.56 9.53
CA GLU A 193 6.60 24.35 10.01
C GLU A 193 5.67 23.13 9.91
N LEU A 194 4.42 23.27 10.35
CA LEU A 194 3.40 22.23 10.22
C LEU A 194 3.10 21.92 8.74
N SER A 195 3.00 22.92 7.88
CA SER A 195 2.84 22.73 6.43
C SER A 195 4.00 21.98 5.83
N SER A 196 5.22 22.25 6.29
CA SER A 196 6.42 21.53 5.83
C SER A 196 6.36 20.04 6.20
N ILE A 197 6.01 19.70 7.45
CA ILE A 197 5.83 18.30 7.88
C ILE A 197 4.74 17.60 7.03
N MET A 198 3.62 18.28 6.77
CA MET A 198 2.54 17.67 5.99
C MET A 198 2.90 17.48 4.51
N ASN A 199 3.68 18.39 3.92
CA ASN A 199 4.22 18.17 2.56
C ASN A 199 5.23 17.00 2.52
N LEU A 200 6.09 16.86 3.53
CA LEU A 200 6.98 15.72 3.67
C LEU A 200 6.20 14.41 3.90
N SER A 201 5.08 14.46 4.64
CA SER A 201 4.18 13.31 4.81
C SER A 201 3.52 12.89 3.50
N LEU A 202 3.06 13.83 2.68
CA LEU A 202 2.54 13.58 1.33
C LEU A 202 3.60 12.92 0.44
N ASN A 203 4.81 13.46 0.46
CA ASN A 203 5.96 12.88 -0.26
C ASN A 203 6.30 11.47 0.26
N MET A 204 6.23 11.23 1.57
CA MET A 204 6.44 9.91 2.16
C MET A 204 5.47 8.89 1.56
N GLY A 205 4.17 9.19 1.52
CA GLY A 205 3.17 8.33 0.89
C GLY A 205 3.43 8.07 -0.59
N GLN A 206 3.85 9.10 -1.33
CA GLN A 206 4.27 8.98 -2.73
C GLN A 206 5.43 7.99 -2.92
N LYS A 207 6.40 7.97 -2.01
CA LYS A 207 7.57 7.10 -2.10
C LYS A 207 7.27 5.67 -1.68
N LEU A 208 6.56 5.50 -0.59
CA LEU A 208 6.27 4.19 -0.02
C LEU A 208 5.34 3.37 -0.91
N LYS A 209 4.29 3.98 -1.49
CA LYS A 209 3.24 3.32 -2.31
C LYS A 209 2.72 2.00 -1.72
N ALA A 210 2.93 1.80 -0.43
CA ALA A 210 2.48 0.62 0.29
C ALA A 210 0.97 0.69 0.52
N ASP A 211 0.31 -0.47 0.64
CA ASP A 211 -1.12 -0.52 0.92
C ASP A 211 -1.44 0.09 2.28
N ASN A 212 -0.62 -0.21 3.27
CA ASN A 212 -0.72 0.41 4.59
C ASN A 212 0.66 0.85 5.08
N PHE A 213 0.67 1.99 5.72
CA PHE A 213 1.81 2.52 6.47
C PHE A 213 1.30 3.50 7.53
N LYS A 214 2.11 3.71 8.57
CA LYS A 214 1.80 4.64 9.66
C LYS A 214 2.94 5.63 9.84
N LEU A 215 2.60 6.91 9.80
CA LEU A 215 3.51 8.01 10.08
C LEU A 215 3.36 8.43 11.53
N ASP A 216 4.48 8.68 12.18
CA ASP A 216 4.56 9.17 13.56
C ASP A 216 5.06 10.63 13.57
N VAL A 217 4.27 11.53 14.16
CA VAL A 217 4.64 12.94 14.33
C VAL A 217 4.62 13.28 15.80
N LYS A 218 5.75 13.76 16.31
CA LYS A 218 5.90 14.11 17.74
C LYS A 218 6.27 15.57 17.92
N LEU A 219 5.74 16.15 18.99
CA LEU A 219 6.31 17.36 19.58
C LEU A 219 7.62 16.98 20.29
N LYS A 220 8.60 17.87 20.31
CA LYS A 220 9.93 17.59 20.85
C LYS A 220 9.90 17.08 22.30
N SER A 221 9.03 17.65 23.15
CA SER A 221 8.86 17.20 24.54
C SER A 221 8.32 15.77 24.67
N ASN A 222 7.64 15.26 23.65
CA ASN A 222 7.10 13.91 23.61
C ASN A 222 8.07 12.89 22.99
N LEU A 223 9.19 13.34 22.42
CA LEU A 223 10.24 12.49 21.90
C LEU A 223 11.15 12.01 23.05
N LYS A 224 10.83 10.84 23.59
CA LYS A 224 11.58 10.23 24.73
C LYS A 224 12.59 9.19 24.30
N GLU A 225 12.36 8.54 23.15
CA GLU A 225 13.18 7.48 22.59
C GLU A 225 13.60 7.83 21.16
N TYR A 226 14.84 7.48 20.81
CA TYR A 226 15.45 7.77 19.52
C TYR A 226 15.69 6.49 18.71
N ASN A 227 14.67 5.64 18.66
CA ASN A 227 14.75 4.33 18.01
C ASN A 227 14.55 4.41 16.48
N ASN A 228 14.03 5.53 15.97
CA ASN A 228 13.78 5.78 14.56
C ASN A 228 14.69 6.85 13.99
N ASN A 229 14.79 6.94 12.68
CA ASN A 229 15.30 8.12 12.01
C ASN A 229 14.41 9.33 12.34
N ILE A 230 14.97 10.53 12.28
CA ILE A 230 14.24 11.75 12.63
C ILE A 230 14.28 12.75 11.48
N ILE A 231 13.11 13.25 11.12
CA ILE A 231 12.97 14.44 10.27
C ILE A 231 12.47 15.57 11.17
N TYR A 232 13.33 16.54 11.43
CA TYR A 232 13.03 17.69 12.27
C TYR A 232 12.81 18.93 11.42
N VAL A 233 11.73 19.68 11.68
CA VAL A 233 11.44 20.96 11.04
C VAL A 233 11.17 22.00 12.11
N GLY A 234 11.85 23.16 12.05
CA GLY A 234 11.63 24.23 13.01
C GLY A 234 12.38 25.53 12.71
N GLY A 235 12.09 26.55 13.49
CA GLY A 235 12.84 27.82 13.50
C GLY A 235 13.99 27.78 14.51
N THR A 236 14.94 28.76 14.41
CA THR A 236 16.11 28.82 15.31
C THR A 236 15.73 29.10 16.77
N ASN A 237 14.64 29.83 17.01
CA ASN A 237 14.24 30.26 18.35
C ASN A 237 13.47 29.17 19.13
N ASP A 238 12.74 28.29 18.43
CA ASP A 238 11.89 27.27 19.02
C ASP A 238 12.52 25.87 18.97
N THR A 239 13.64 25.72 18.26
CA THR A 239 14.39 24.47 18.19
C THR A 239 15.18 24.25 19.49
N SER A 240 15.06 23.05 20.06
CA SER A 240 15.77 22.68 21.28
C SER A 240 17.30 22.68 21.10
N THR A 241 18.02 22.97 22.18
CA THR A 241 19.49 23.11 22.18
C THR A 241 20.21 21.86 21.67
N ASP A 242 19.70 20.67 21.96
CA ASP A 242 20.27 19.40 21.49
C ASP A 242 20.26 19.28 19.96
N PHE A 243 19.19 19.73 19.31
CA PHE A 243 19.11 19.75 17.84
C PHE A 243 19.86 20.96 17.22
N LEU A 244 19.78 22.13 17.84
CA LEU A 244 20.57 23.29 17.37
C LEU A 244 22.07 23.06 17.41
N ASN A 245 22.57 22.27 18.37
CA ASN A 245 24.00 21.96 18.48
C ASN A 245 24.49 21.01 17.38
N LEU A 246 23.61 20.43 16.58
CA LEU A 246 23.98 19.69 15.37
C LEU A 246 24.35 20.60 14.22
N LEU A 247 23.99 21.90 14.30
CA LEU A 247 24.37 22.93 13.33
C LEU A 247 25.66 23.64 13.77
N SER A 248 26.50 24.00 12.81
CA SER A 248 27.60 24.91 13.03
C SER A 248 27.10 26.34 13.35
N ASN A 249 27.97 27.19 13.88
CA ASN A 249 27.60 28.58 14.15
C ASN A 249 27.25 29.36 12.88
N ASP A 250 27.89 29.07 11.75
CA ASP A 250 27.54 29.66 10.47
C ASP A 250 26.15 29.20 10.01
N GLU A 251 25.86 27.90 10.06
CA GLU A 251 24.56 27.35 9.71
C GLU A 251 23.43 27.94 10.58
N LYS A 252 23.66 28.12 11.89
CA LYS A 252 22.70 28.80 12.79
C LYS A 252 22.43 30.24 12.39
N ASN A 253 23.47 30.96 11.93
CA ASN A 253 23.32 32.34 11.46
C ASN A 253 22.62 32.39 10.10
N GLN A 254 22.93 31.48 9.18
CA GLN A 254 22.26 31.39 7.88
C GLN A 254 20.78 31.05 8.03
N ALA A 255 20.40 30.19 8.99
CA ALA A 255 19.03 29.77 9.23
C ALA A 255 18.07 30.92 9.60
N LYS A 256 18.58 32.07 10.04
CA LYS A 256 17.77 33.26 10.34
C LYS A 256 17.12 33.85 9.09
N ASN A 257 17.76 33.77 7.94
CA ASN A 257 17.30 34.39 6.68
C ASN A 257 17.10 33.38 5.54
N LYS A 258 17.75 32.21 5.63
CA LYS A 258 17.71 31.13 4.66
C LYS A 258 17.24 29.84 5.34
N ALA A 259 17.09 28.77 4.60
CA ALA A 259 16.84 27.47 5.19
C ALA A 259 18.10 26.59 5.13
N VAL A 260 18.41 25.93 6.22
CA VAL A 260 19.48 24.94 6.34
C VAL A 260 18.87 23.56 6.34
N ILE A 261 19.30 22.73 5.40
CA ILE A 261 19.02 21.28 5.38
C ILE A 261 20.30 20.58 5.81
N LYS A 262 20.26 19.77 6.85
CA LYS A 262 21.46 19.06 7.34
C LYS A 262 21.12 17.63 7.78
N GLN A 263 21.84 16.68 7.20
CA GLN A 263 21.74 15.27 7.58
C GLN A 263 22.96 14.88 8.42
N VAL A 264 22.72 14.22 9.55
CA VAL A 264 23.78 13.78 10.48
C VAL A 264 23.48 12.38 11.02
N ILE A 265 24.51 11.67 11.47
CA ILE A 265 24.35 10.52 12.34
C ILE A 265 23.69 10.99 13.64
N SER A 266 22.66 10.30 14.09
CA SER A 266 22.01 10.63 15.36
C SER A 266 23.00 10.49 16.52
N PRO A 267 23.23 11.53 17.32
CA PRO A 267 24.08 11.41 18.52
C PRO A 267 23.42 10.56 19.60
N PHE A 268 22.13 10.32 19.51
CA PHE A 268 21.34 9.55 20.47
C PHE A 268 21.29 8.05 20.12
N ASN A 269 21.40 7.72 18.83
CA ASN A 269 21.44 6.34 18.31
C ASN A 269 22.27 6.31 17.02
N LYS A 270 23.48 5.77 17.05
CA LYS A 270 24.42 5.78 15.94
C LYS A 270 23.95 5.01 14.69
N GLU A 271 22.98 4.12 14.85
CA GLU A 271 22.38 3.37 13.73
C GLU A 271 21.37 4.22 12.94
N LYS A 272 20.90 5.32 13.53
CA LYS A 272 19.86 6.18 12.97
C LYS A 272 20.43 7.51 12.47
N ARG A 273 19.64 8.20 11.64
CA ARG A 273 19.98 9.51 11.05
C ARG A 273 18.97 10.55 11.48
N ILE A 274 19.45 11.78 11.53
CA ILE A 274 18.61 12.97 11.73
C ILE A 274 18.82 13.86 10.53
N ILE A 275 17.72 14.29 9.90
CA ILE A 275 17.73 15.41 8.96
C ILE A 275 17.02 16.59 9.62
N LEU A 276 17.70 17.72 9.63
CA LEU A 276 17.23 18.99 10.16
C LEU A 276 16.86 19.91 8.98
N ILE A 277 15.69 20.53 9.04
CA ILE A 277 15.26 21.60 8.12
C ILE A 277 14.94 22.81 8.99
N ILE A 278 15.88 23.74 9.10
CA ILE A 278 15.80 24.87 10.04
C ILE A 278 15.76 26.18 9.27
N SER A 279 14.76 27.03 9.57
CA SER A 279 14.64 28.35 9.01
C SER A 279 13.68 29.25 9.78
N ASP A 280 14.07 30.51 10.01
CA ASP A 280 13.14 31.57 10.49
C ASP A 280 12.43 32.27 9.30
N ASN A 281 12.87 32.03 8.06
CA ASN A 281 12.24 32.56 6.86
C ASN A 281 11.27 31.52 6.26
N SER A 282 9.98 31.82 6.27
CA SER A 282 8.91 30.92 5.82
C SER A 282 8.99 30.51 4.34
N LYS A 283 9.47 31.44 3.46
CA LYS A 283 9.62 31.13 2.03
C LYS A 283 10.81 30.23 1.79
N ALA A 284 11.93 30.48 2.48
CA ALA A 284 13.11 29.61 2.41
C ALA A 284 12.80 28.22 2.98
N LEU A 285 12.05 28.12 4.08
CA LEU A 285 11.56 26.85 4.65
C LEU A 285 10.71 26.06 3.64
N LYS A 286 9.78 26.75 2.97
CA LYS A 286 8.97 26.16 1.89
C LYS A 286 9.86 25.63 0.76
N ASN A 287 10.87 26.39 0.32
CA ASN A 287 11.78 25.96 -0.74
C ASN A 287 12.62 24.75 -0.31
N ALA A 288 13.11 24.72 0.94
CA ALA A 288 13.82 23.58 1.49
C ALA A 288 12.95 22.30 1.49
N THR A 289 11.68 22.44 1.93
CA THR A 289 10.71 21.33 1.90
C THR A 289 10.48 20.83 0.47
N LYS A 290 10.24 21.74 -0.47
CA LYS A 290 10.07 21.36 -1.89
C LYS A 290 11.30 20.69 -2.48
N LEU A 291 12.51 21.14 -2.12
CA LEU A 291 13.76 20.57 -2.58
C LEU A 291 13.88 19.09 -2.14
N ILE A 292 13.60 18.79 -0.88
CA ILE A 292 13.59 17.42 -0.37
C ILE A 292 12.55 16.55 -1.09
N CYS A 293 11.41 17.14 -1.46
CA CYS A 293 10.34 16.43 -2.18
C CYS A 293 10.61 16.27 -3.68
N ASN A 294 11.58 16.97 -4.26
CA ASN A 294 11.93 16.92 -5.68
C ASN A 294 13.09 15.94 -5.92
N ASN A 295 12.81 14.78 -6.54
CA ASN A 295 13.81 13.73 -6.74
C ASN A 295 14.99 14.15 -7.64
N GLU A 296 14.73 14.92 -8.67
CA GLU A 296 15.77 15.32 -9.63
C GLU A 296 16.79 16.21 -8.91
N LEU A 297 16.32 17.25 -8.21
CA LEU A 297 17.18 18.16 -7.45
C LEU A 297 17.81 17.50 -6.22
N LEU A 298 17.06 16.62 -5.53
CA LEU A 298 17.57 15.89 -4.36
C LEU A 298 18.81 15.04 -4.73
N ASN A 299 18.79 14.38 -5.88
CA ASN A 299 19.89 13.53 -6.35
C ASN A 299 21.19 14.30 -6.65
N GLU A 300 21.12 15.62 -6.79
CA GLU A 300 22.28 16.48 -6.98
C GLU A 300 23.01 16.82 -5.66
N LEU A 301 22.37 16.57 -4.49
CA LEU A 301 22.86 16.99 -3.19
C LEU A 301 23.88 16.00 -2.59
N ASN A 302 25.10 15.99 -3.10
CA ASN A 302 26.21 15.14 -2.66
C ASN A 302 26.92 15.68 -1.40
N SER A 303 26.19 16.29 -0.47
CA SER A 303 26.73 16.84 0.76
C SER A 303 25.78 16.53 1.93
N SER A 304 26.30 16.60 3.15
CA SER A 304 25.51 16.44 4.37
C SER A 304 24.81 17.73 4.81
N SER A 305 25.10 18.86 4.18
CA SER A 305 24.51 20.16 4.51
C SER A 305 24.28 20.96 3.23
N PHE A 306 23.12 21.60 3.13
CA PHE A 306 22.75 22.48 2.03
C PHE A 306 21.96 23.69 2.54
N ILE A 307 22.24 24.86 1.98
CA ILE A 307 21.59 26.12 2.36
C ILE A 307 20.86 26.68 1.15
N ILE A 308 19.57 26.96 1.32
CA ILE A 308 18.70 27.48 0.26
C ILE A 308 18.01 28.78 0.70
N ASP A 309 17.92 29.74 -0.21
CA ASP A 309 17.23 31.01 0.01
C ASP A 309 15.81 31.04 -0.56
N GLU A 310 15.08 32.12 -0.28
CA GLU A 310 13.68 32.29 -0.69
C GLU A 310 13.50 32.50 -2.21
N ASN A 311 14.55 32.86 -2.95
CA ASN A 311 14.47 33.21 -4.37
C ASN A 311 14.75 32.03 -5.29
N LYS A 312 15.18 30.88 -4.75
CA LYS A 312 15.48 29.69 -5.53
C LYS A 312 14.19 29.02 -5.99
N ASP A 313 14.03 28.83 -7.28
CA ASP A 313 12.95 28.00 -7.83
C ASP A 313 13.32 26.51 -7.71
N VAL A 314 12.46 25.76 -7.04
CA VAL A 314 12.60 24.33 -6.79
C VAL A 314 11.34 23.56 -7.20
N SER A 315 10.52 24.17 -8.05
CA SER A 315 9.28 23.55 -8.51
C SER A 315 9.56 22.40 -9.46
N ASP A 316 8.80 21.32 -9.31
CA ASP A 316 8.80 20.21 -10.26
C ASP A 316 8.30 20.66 -11.62
N ILE A 317 8.82 20.03 -12.67
CA ILE A 317 8.32 20.21 -14.02
C ILE A 317 6.98 19.47 -14.14
N LYS A 318 5.92 20.20 -14.48
CA LYS A 318 4.63 19.60 -14.79
C LYS A 318 4.78 18.66 -15.98
N LYS A 319 4.31 17.43 -15.83
CA LYS A 319 4.20 16.48 -16.94
C LYS A 319 2.72 16.20 -17.19
N ASP A 320 2.33 16.23 -18.45
CA ASP A 320 0.97 15.85 -18.83
C ASP A 320 0.76 14.36 -18.61
N THR A 321 -0.46 13.98 -18.19
CA THR A 321 -0.84 12.59 -18.07
C THR A 321 -0.81 11.93 -19.44
N LYS A 322 0.08 10.95 -19.63
CA LYS A 322 0.12 10.16 -20.84
C LYS A 322 -1.15 9.31 -20.96
N ASN A 323 -1.80 9.38 -22.10
CA ASN A 323 -2.93 8.48 -22.42
C ASN A 323 -2.47 7.15 -23.04
N LYS A 324 -1.22 7.06 -23.46
CA LYS A 324 -0.58 5.85 -23.99
C LYS A 324 0.59 5.47 -23.09
N LEU A 325 0.53 4.27 -22.53
CA LEU A 325 1.51 3.72 -21.62
C LEU A 325 2.08 2.43 -22.22
N THR A 326 3.39 2.37 -22.43
CA THR A 326 4.08 1.13 -22.80
C THR A 326 4.33 0.29 -21.55
N LEU A 327 4.62 -1.01 -21.72
CA LEU A 327 5.06 -1.84 -20.59
C LEU A 327 6.31 -1.24 -19.92
N ASN A 328 7.22 -0.68 -20.72
CA ASN A 328 8.40 0.01 -20.19
C ASN A 328 8.01 1.28 -19.38
N ASP A 329 7.03 2.09 -19.82
CA ASP A 329 6.52 3.23 -19.03
C ASP A 329 5.91 2.78 -17.68
N LEU A 330 5.37 1.55 -17.62
CA LEU A 330 4.80 0.93 -16.42
C LEU A 330 5.87 0.26 -15.54
N GLY A 331 7.14 0.24 -15.97
CA GLY A 331 8.26 -0.37 -15.26
C GLY A 331 8.47 -1.85 -15.51
N TYR A 332 7.79 -2.41 -16.51
CA TYR A 332 7.99 -3.80 -16.93
C TYR A 332 9.00 -3.89 -18.06
N ASN A 333 9.83 -4.91 -17.99
CA ASN A 333 10.69 -5.34 -19.11
C ASN A 333 9.92 -6.31 -20.01
N ASP A 334 10.59 -6.78 -21.06
CA ASP A 334 10.10 -7.87 -21.89
C ASP A 334 9.76 -9.12 -21.06
N PHE A 335 8.65 -9.79 -21.38
CA PHE A 335 8.27 -11.04 -20.74
C PHE A 335 8.65 -12.23 -21.60
N LEU A 336 9.46 -13.13 -21.07
CA LEU A 336 9.79 -14.41 -21.68
C LEU A 336 8.99 -15.53 -21.03
N LEU A 337 8.12 -16.17 -21.80
CA LEU A 337 7.30 -17.32 -21.42
C LEU A 337 7.89 -18.58 -22.06
N LYS A 338 8.17 -19.60 -21.28
CA LYS A 338 8.82 -20.84 -21.73
C LYS A 338 8.01 -22.06 -21.31
N GLY A 339 7.90 -23.00 -22.19
CA GLY A 339 7.26 -24.29 -21.96
C GLY A 339 6.02 -24.52 -22.82
N PRO A 340 5.62 -25.82 -22.98
CA PRO A 340 4.41 -26.18 -23.71
C PRO A 340 3.14 -25.81 -22.94
N PHE A 341 2.01 -25.84 -23.66
CA PHE A 341 0.66 -25.56 -23.16
C PHE A 341 0.48 -24.12 -22.66
N SER A 342 -0.29 -23.93 -21.60
CA SER A 342 -0.61 -22.61 -21.06
C SER A 342 0.57 -21.97 -20.36
N GLN A 343 1.02 -20.85 -20.88
CA GLN A 343 2.03 -19.97 -20.29
C GLN A 343 1.46 -18.58 -20.16
N GLU A 344 1.47 -17.99 -18.97
CA GLU A 344 0.82 -16.71 -18.71
C GLU A 344 1.72 -15.71 -18.00
N THR A 345 1.43 -14.43 -18.20
CA THR A 345 1.98 -13.33 -17.45
C THR A 345 0.90 -12.29 -17.18
N ASN A 346 1.13 -11.47 -16.15
CA ASN A 346 0.22 -10.40 -15.76
C ASN A 346 0.99 -9.07 -15.66
N PHE A 347 0.30 -7.98 -15.95
CA PHE A 347 0.76 -6.63 -15.64
C PHE A 347 -0.42 -5.75 -15.26
N ASP A 348 -0.14 -4.78 -14.39
CA ASP A 348 -1.14 -3.91 -13.81
C ASP A 348 -1.05 -2.51 -14.39
N VAL A 349 -2.19 -1.89 -14.63
CA VAL A 349 -2.28 -0.52 -15.15
C VAL A 349 -3.23 0.29 -14.29
N SER A 350 -2.72 1.37 -13.70
CA SER A 350 -3.52 2.33 -12.96
C SER A 350 -3.68 3.62 -13.76
N ILE A 351 -4.87 4.19 -13.75
CA ILE A 351 -5.16 5.49 -14.33
C ILE A 351 -5.54 6.50 -13.24
N PRO A 352 -5.26 7.80 -13.44
CA PRO A 352 -5.60 8.82 -12.46
C PRO A 352 -7.09 8.85 -12.14
N LYS A 353 -7.44 9.09 -10.87
CA LYS A 353 -8.83 9.08 -10.40
C LYS A 353 -9.69 10.23 -10.92
N ASN A 354 -9.06 11.27 -11.47
CA ASN A 354 -9.72 12.36 -12.19
C ASN A 354 -10.14 11.97 -13.61
N LYS A 355 -9.84 10.75 -14.07
CA LYS A 355 -10.15 10.25 -15.41
C LYS A 355 -10.99 8.98 -15.36
N ILE A 356 -11.88 8.86 -16.33
CA ILE A 356 -12.67 7.65 -16.57
C ILE A 356 -12.35 7.18 -17.98
N SER A 357 -11.91 5.92 -18.10
CA SER A 357 -11.66 5.31 -19.41
C SER A 357 -12.96 5.11 -20.18
N THR A 358 -12.91 5.37 -21.49
CA THR A 358 -14.08 5.32 -22.37
C THR A 358 -13.84 4.42 -23.59
N ALA A 359 -14.90 4.18 -24.36
CA ALA A 359 -14.80 3.50 -25.64
C ALA A 359 -13.76 4.17 -26.55
N GLY A 360 -13.01 3.37 -27.31
CA GLY A 360 -11.85 3.81 -28.08
C GLY A 360 -10.52 3.49 -27.40
N SER A 361 -10.56 3.03 -26.13
CA SER A 361 -9.36 2.51 -25.45
C SER A 361 -8.90 1.21 -26.09
N ILE A 362 -7.59 1.07 -26.32
CA ILE A 362 -6.99 -0.09 -27.01
C ILE A 362 -5.80 -0.64 -26.22
N LEU A 363 -5.64 -1.97 -26.30
CA LEU A 363 -4.43 -2.66 -25.93
C LEU A 363 -3.75 -3.17 -27.19
N ASN A 364 -2.46 -2.91 -27.37
CA ASN A 364 -1.66 -3.44 -28.46
C ASN A 364 -0.48 -4.23 -27.88
N LEU A 365 -0.55 -5.55 -28.02
CA LEU A 365 0.53 -6.47 -27.65
C LEU A 365 1.42 -6.71 -28.84
N LYS A 366 2.71 -6.56 -28.68
CA LYS A 366 3.75 -6.93 -29.66
C LYS A 366 4.50 -8.12 -29.11
N PHE A 367 4.62 -9.18 -29.91
CA PHE A 367 5.21 -10.41 -29.43
C PHE A 367 5.84 -11.21 -30.55
N ARG A 368 6.66 -12.18 -30.17
CA ARG A 368 7.28 -13.17 -31.03
C ARG A 368 7.25 -14.53 -30.33
N TYR A 369 7.38 -15.61 -31.08
CA TYR A 369 7.27 -16.97 -30.57
C TYR A 369 8.03 -17.99 -31.38
N ALA A 370 8.18 -19.18 -30.84
CA ALA A 370 8.91 -20.29 -31.47
C ALA A 370 8.24 -20.73 -32.78
N LYS A 371 9.04 -21.04 -33.79
CA LYS A 371 8.59 -21.47 -35.12
C LYS A 371 8.21 -22.94 -35.22
N ASN A 372 8.48 -23.73 -34.18
CA ASN A 372 8.18 -25.17 -34.12
C ASN A 372 6.81 -25.48 -33.52
N LEU A 373 5.94 -24.50 -33.39
CA LEU A 373 4.58 -24.66 -32.84
C LEU A 373 3.65 -25.41 -33.83
N ASP A 374 2.65 -26.06 -33.25
CA ASP A 374 1.44 -26.43 -33.97
C ASP A 374 0.50 -25.19 -34.06
N PHE A 375 0.58 -24.50 -35.20
CA PHE A 375 -0.16 -23.25 -35.41
C PHE A 375 -1.67 -23.46 -35.60
N GLU A 376 -2.16 -24.69 -35.75
CA GLU A 376 -3.61 -24.95 -35.76
C GLU A 376 -4.20 -24.85 -34.34
N ARG A 377 -3.40 -25.18 -33.32
CA ARG A 377 -3.80 -25.25 -31.91
C ARG A 377 -3.18 -24.15 -31.03
N SER A 378 -2.08 -23.54 -31.49
CA SER A 378 -1.41 -22.49 -30.71
C SER A 378 -2.09 -21.13 -30.87
N LEU A 379 -2.31 -20.47 -29.76
CA LEU A 379 -3.01 -19.17 -29.70
C LEU A 379 -2.54 -18.31 -28.52
N VAL A 380 -2.88 -17.03 -28.57
CA VAL A 380 -2.76 -16.09 -27.48
C VAL A 380 -4.14 -15.58 -27.06
N THR A 381 -4.41 -15.50 -25.76
CA THR A 381 -5.65 -14.94 -25.20
C THR A 381 -5.30 -13.81 -24.22
N VAL A 382 -6.08 -12.75 -24.29
CA VAL A 382 -5.97 -11.59 -23.42
C VAL A 382 -7.16 -11.51 -22.49
N TYR A 383 -6.88 -11.26 -21.22
CA TYR A 383 -7.90 -11.05 -20.19
C TYR A 383 -7.71 -9.66 -19.56
N VAL A 384 -8.82 -9.03 -19.20
CA VAL A 384 -8.86 -7.80 -18.42
C VAL A 384 -9.70 -8.05 -17.18
N ASN A 385 -9.11 -7.89 -16.00
CA ASN A 385 -9.77 -8.19 -14.71
C ASN A 385 -10.40 -9.60 -14.73
N ASP A 386 -9.62 -10.59 -15.14
CA ASP A 386 -9.98 -12.01 -15.25
C ASP A 386 -11.07 -12.34 -16.32
N LYS A 387 -11.57 -11.34 -17.05
CA LYS A 387 -12.51 -11.53 -18.14
C LYS A 387 -11.75 -11.68 -19.47
N PRO A 388 -11.92 -12.78 -20.25
CA PRO A 388 -11.31 -12.92 -21.57
C PRO A 388 -11.96 -11.90 -22.52
N ILE A 389 -11.11 -11.15 -23.24
CA ILE A 389 -11.59 -10.10 -24.17
C ILE A 389 -11.21 -10.36 -25.63
N SER A 390 -10.14 -11.12 -25.87
CA SER A 390 -9.72 -11.43 -27.23
C SER A 390 -8.82 -12.65 -27.28
N SER A 391 -8.89 -13.42 -28.37
CA SER A 391 -7.97 -14.50 -28.68
C SER A 391 -7.53 -14.43 -30.14
N LYS A 392 -6.28 -14.82 -30.39
CA LYS A 392 -5.69 -14.86 -31.73
C LYS A 392 -4.91 -16.16 -31.95
N LYS A 393 -5.14 -16.84 -33.06
CA LYS A 393 -4.28 -17.94 -33.50
C LYS A 393 -2.89 -17.42 -33.90
N LEU A 394 -1.86 -18.15 -33.53
CA LEU A 394 -0.49 -17.88 -33.95
C LEU A 394 -0.27 -18.39 -35.40
N SER A 395 0.74 -17.89 -36.10
CA SER A 395 1.09 -18.34 -37.45
C SER A 395 2.59 -18.31 -37.68
N LEU A 396 3.08 -19.20 -38.54
CA LEU A 396 4.52 -19.31 -38.86
C LEU A 396 5.06 -18.00 -39.45
N GLU A 397 4.31 -17.36 -40.32
CA GLU A 397 4.72 -16.14 -41.04
C GLU A 397 4.94 -14.95 -40.12
N LYS A 398 4.25 -14.91 -38.96
CA LYS A 398 4.32 -13.82 -38.01
C LYS A 398 5.19 -14.15 -36.79
N ALA A 399 5.81 -15.32 -36.73
CA ALA A 399 6.50 -15.79 -35.55
C ALA A 399 7.59 -14.83 -35.00
N ASP A 400 8.29 -14.11 -35.89
CA ASP A 400 9.34 -13.16 -35.49
C ASP A 400 8.85 -11.76 -35.09
N ASN A 401 7.62 -11.39 -35.56
CA ASN A 401 7.05 -10.06 -35.30
C ASN A 401 5.53 -10.11 -35.48
N ASP A 402 4.85 -10.44 -34.41
CA ASP A 402 3.39 -10.49 -34.40
C ASP A 402 2.83 -9.42 -33.45
N ASN A 403 1.57 -9.05 -33.67
CA ASN A 403 0.86 -8.13 -32.80
C ASN A 403 -0.61 -8.54 -32.64
N LEU A 404 -1.17 -8.22 -31.50
CA LEU A 404 -2.60 -8.32 -31.22
C LEU A 404 -3.10 -6.98 -30.73
N GLU A 405 -3.91 -6.33 -31.54
CA GLU A 405 -4.60 -5.10 -31.15
C GLU A 405 -6.04 -5.43 -30.72
N VAL A 406 -6.43 -4.96 -29.54
CA VAL A 406 -7.71 -5.26 -28.91
C VAL A 406 -8.36 -3.95 -28.50
N ASN A 407 -9.56 -3.68 -29.03
CA ASN A 407 -10.42 -2.65 -28.47
C ASN A 407 -10.98 -3.13 -27.14
N LEU A 408 -10.79 -2.33 -26.07
CA LEU A 408 -11.31 -2.69 -24.75
C LEU A 408 -12.84 -2.56 -24.74
N PRO A 409 -13.57 -3.65 -24.41
CA PRO A 409 -15.04 -3.61 -24.34
C PRO A 409 -15.51 -2.64 -23.25
N THR A 410 -16.66 -2.00 -23.48
CA THR A 410 -17.21 -0.98 -22.56
C THR A 410 -17.49 -1.50 -21.15
N ASP A 411 -17.82 -2.79 -21.01
CA ASP A 411 -18.12 -3.45 -19.75
C ASP A 411 -16.87 -3.76 -18.88
N VAL A 412 -15.65 -3.62 -19.42
CA VAL A 412 -14.41 -3.67 -18.62
C VAL A 412 -13.87 -2.28 -18.31
N LEU A 413 -14.38 -1.22 -18.96
CA LEU A 413 -13.95 0.17 -18.80
C LEU A 413 -14.58 0.84 -17.57
N GLY A 414 -14.22 2.10 -17.31
CA GLY A 414 -14.75 2.91 -16.20
C GLY A 414 -14.11 2.64 -14.84
N LYS A 415 -13.05 1.84 -14.80
CA LYS A 415 -12.27 1.55 -13.58
C LYS A 415 -10.97 2.37 -13.56
N ASN A 416 -10.36 2.50 -12.39
CA ASN A 416 -9.05 3.17 -12.23
C ASN A 416 -7.88 2.19 -12.13
N TYR A 417 -8.18 0.88 -12.13
CA TYR A 417 -7.18 -0.18 -12.05
C TYR A 417 -7.58 -1.33 -12.98
N TYR A 418 -6.60 -1.81 -13.75
CA TYR A 418 -6.74 -2.88 -14.71
C TYR A 418 -5.65 -3.91 -14.50
N LYS A 419 -6.03 -5.15 -14.23
CA LYS A 419 -5.15 -6.31 -14.29
C LYS A 419 -5.26 -6.91 -15.68
N ILE A 420 -4.17 -6.86 -16.45
CA ILE A 420 -4.09 -7.46 -17.78
C ILE A 420 -3.36 -8.79 -17.64
N LYS A 421 -4.01 -9.88 -18.04
CA LYS A 421 -3.38 -11.20 -18.17
C LYS A 421 -3.25 -11.56 -19.63
N VAL A 422 -2.06 -12.02 -20.02
CA VAL A 422 -1.77 -12.55 -21.35
C VAL A 422 -1.39 -14.02 -21.22
N GLU A 423 -2.14 -14.88 -21.88
CA GLU A 423 -1.96 -16.32 -21.85
C GLU A 423 -1.68 -16.84 -23.26
N PHE A 424 -0.54 -17.51 -23.44
CA PHE A 424 -0.20 -18.25 -24.64
C PHE A 424 -0.47 -19.72 -24.44
N ASN A 425 -1.23 -20.35 -25.35
CA ASN A 425 -1.27 -21.79 -25.46
C ASN A 425 -0.30 -22.22 -26.56
N LEU A 426 0.84 -22.80 -26.16
CA LEU A 426 1.96 -23.16 -27.03
C LEU A 426 1.98 -24.69 -27.26
N GLU A 427 1.34 -25.13 -28.31
CA GLU A 427 1.26 -26.56 -28.68
C GLU A 427 2.39 -26.96 -29.62
N LEU A 428 2.88 -28.16 -29.48
CA LEU A 428 3.85 -28.76 -30.39
C LEU A 428 3.22 -29.92 -31.16
N LYS A 429 3.65 -30.17 -32.44
CA LYS A 429 3.04 -31.19 -33.28
C LYS A 429 3.23 -32.61 -32.74
N ASP A 430 4.40 -32.91 -32.16
CA ASP A 430 4.78 -34.24 -31.69
C ASP A 430 5.16 -34.20 -30.20
N LEU A 431 4.16 -34.12 -29.35
CA LEU A 431 4.31 -33.95 -27.90
C LEU A 431 4.97 -35.15 -27.20
N MET A 432 4.87 -36.37 -27.75
CA MET A 432 5.25 -37.59 -27.04
C MET A 432 6.75 -37.71 -26.72
N CYS A 433 7.61 -36.91 -27.37
CA CYS A 433 9.06 -36.96 -27.16
C CYS A 433 9.67 -35.62 -26.65
N VAL A 434 8.91 -34.56 -26.46
CA VAL A 434 9.40 -33.19 -26.27
C VAL A 434 9.52 -32.78 -24.79
N THR A 435 9.08 -33.58 -23.85
CA THR A 435 9.16 -33.28 -22.41
C THR A 435 10.59 -33.18 -21.85
N ARG A 436 11.62 -33.34 -22.69
CA ARG A 436 13.03 -33.24 -22.26
C ARG A 436 13.60 -31.81 -22.31
N ASP A 437 12.96 -30.89 -23.05
CA ASP A 437 13.39 -29.51 -23.17
C ASP A 437 12.26 -28.60 -22.68
N THR A 438 12.32 -28.23 -21.40
CA THR A 438 11.32 -27.35 -20.74
C THR A 438 11.41 -25.90 -21.20
N ASP A 439 12.45 -25.51 -21.93
CA ASP A 439 12.66 -24.16 -22.43
C ASP A 439 12.06 -23.93 -23.83
N ASN A 440 11.55 -24.96 -24.44
CA ASN A 440 10.94 -24.95 -25.76
C ASN A 440 9.56 -25.65 -25.71
N PRO A 441 8.47 -25.06 -26.21
CA PRO A 441 8.38 -23.81 -26.95
C PRO A 441 8.46 -22.55 -26.06
N TRP A 442 8.53 -21.38 -26.71
CA TRP A 442 8.58 -20.10 -26.02
C TRP A 442 7.73 -19.04 -26.74
N ALA A 443 7.30 -18.04 -25.95
CA ALA A 443 6.74 -16.77 -26.43
C ALA A 443 7.41 -15.60 -25.70
N TYR A 444 7.48 -14.45 -26.36
CA TYR A 444 8.18 -13.26 -25.89
C TYR A 444 7.32 -12.04 -26.13
N ILE A 445 6.90 -11.35 -25.08
CA ILE A 445 6.12 -10.11 -25.16
C ILE A 445 7.09 -8.93 -25.01
N LEU A 446 7.07 -8.03 -25.97
CA LEU A 446 7.97 -6.87 -25.99
C LEU A 446 7.48 -5.76 -25.03
N ASP A 447 8.40 -5.10 -24.36
CA ASP A 447 8.16 -3.95 -23.47
C ASP A 447 7.57 -2.73 -24.21
N SER A 448 7.70 -2.71 -25.53
CA SER A 448 7.06 -1.72 -26.42
C SER A 448 5.57 -1.99 -26.69
N SER A 449 5.01 -3.09 -26.18
CA SER A 449 3.56 -3.28 -26.08
C SER A 449 2.95 -2.15 -25.28
N PHE A 450 1.73 -1.72 -25.61
CA PHE A 450 1.16 -0.55 -24.94
C PHE A 450 -0.36 -0.69 -24.74
N ILE A 451 -0.86 0.03 -23.76
CA ILE A 451 -2.26 0.34 -23.59
C ILE A 451 -2.47 1.84 -23.82
N LYS A 452 -3.47 2.18 -24.63
CA LYS A 452 -3.90 3.55 -24.83
C LYS A 452 -5.33 3.69 -24.35
N PHE A 453 -5.54 4.60 -23.42
CA PHE A 453 -6.87 4.92 -22.93
C PHE A 453 -7.42 6.19 -23.63
N ASP A 454 -8.66 6.14 -24.04
CA ASP A 454 -9.44 7.33 -24.24
C ASP A 454 -10.14 7.68 -22.94
N PHE A 455 -10.10 8.95 -22.55
CA PHE A 455 -10.58 9.42 -21.25
C PHE A 455 -11.68 10.46 -21.40
N LYS A 456 -12.59 10.47 -20.44
CA LYS A 456 -13.36 11.66 -20.06
C LYS A 456 -13.00 12.06 -18.63
N ASP A 457 -13.24 13.32 -18.29
CA ASP A 457 -13.05 13.79 -16.94
C ASP A 457 -14.07 13.13 -15.99
N ASN A 458 -13.63 12.89 -14.77
CA ASN A 458 -14.48 12.35 -13.73
C ASN A 458 -15.12 13.53 -12.97
N ASP A 459 -16.37 13.83 -13.26
CA ASP A 459 -17.12 14.90 -12.59
C ASP A 459 -17.76 14.45 -11.27
N SER A 460 -17.59 13.18 -10.89
CA SER A 460 -18.16 12.62 -9.66
C SER A 460 -17.42 13.11 -8.44
N LEU A 461 -18.10 13.83 -7.57
CA LEU A 461 -17.58 14.18 -6.25
C LEU A 461 -18.13 13.20 -5.22
N ASN A 462 -17.48 12.05 -5.09
CA ASN A 462 -17.76 11.01 -4.10
C ASN A 462 -16.47 10.30 -3.67
N PHE A 463 -16.51 9.52 -2.60
CA PHE A 463 -15.34 8.85 -2.06
C PHE A 463 -14.80 7.69 -2.90
N LYS A 464 -15.55 7.16 -3.89
CA LYS A 464 -15.00 6.20 -4.87
C LYS A 464 -13.83 6.79 -5.65
N SER A 465 -13.84 8.12 -5.84
CA SER A 465 -12.80 8.87 -6.56
C SER A 465 -11.74 9.48 -5.65
N TYR A 466 -11.87 9.35 -4.31
CA TYR A 466 -10.87 9.86 -3.38
C TYR A 466 -9.47 9.27 -3.66
N PRO A 467 -8.38 10.06 -3.64
CA PRO A 467 -8.29 11.45 -3.16
C PRO A 467 -8.56 12.56 -4.21
N TYR A 468 -9.13 12.26 -5.37
CA TYR A 468 -9.62 13.31 -6.28
C TYR A 468 -10.77 14.10 -5.63
N PRO A 469 -10.83 15.46 -5.76
CA PRO A 469 -9.96 16.34 -6.55
C PRO A 469 -8.76 16.95 -5.80
N PHE A 470 -8.42 16.47 -4.61
CA PHE A 470 -7.28 16.96 -3.82
C PHE A 470 -5.94 16.54 -4.45
N ILE A 471 -5.89 15.34 -4.98
CA ILE A 471 -4.86 14.90 -5.93
C ILE A 471 -5.49 14.90 -7.31
N ASP A 472 -5.03 15.79 -8.17
CA ASP A 472 -5.48 15.94 -9.54
C ASP A 472 -4.29 15.84 -10.50
N ASN A 473 -4.46 15.13 -11.62
CA ASN A 473 -3.36 14.84 -12.55
C ASN A 473 -2.09 14.35 -11.83
N GLN A 474 -2.26 13.49 -10.83
CA GLN A 474 -1.20 12.88 -10.03
C GLN A 474 -0.33 13.88 -9.23
N GLN A 475 -0.88 15.02 -8.86
CA GLN A 475 -0.21 16.05 -8.05
C GLN A 475 -1.18 16.71 -7.08
N ALA A 476 -0.66 17.29 -5.99
CA ALA A 476 -1.48 18.04 -5.03
C ALA A 476 -2.12 19.26 -5.70
N ASN A 477 -3.43 19.41 -5.54
CA ASN A 477 -4.25 20.42 -6.21
C ASN A 477 -4.68 21.52 -5.24
N ASP A 478 -3.78 22.46 -4.94
CA ASP A 478 -3.99 23.66 -4.11
C ASP A 478 -4.81 23.35 -2.84
N ILE A 479 -4.20 22.62 -1.91
CA ILE A 479 -4.88 22.11 -0.71
C ILE A 479 -4.65 23.04 0.49
N ASN A 480 -5.72 23.46 1.16
CA ASN A 480 -5.68 24.09 2.47
C ASN A 480 -6.24 23.12 3.51
N VAL A 481 -5.44 22.73 4.49
CA VAL A 481 -5.86 21.92 5.62
C VAL A 481 -6.09 22.83 6.81
N VAL A 482 -7.35 22.91 7.27
CA VAL A 482 -7.71 23.75 8.42
C VAL A 482 -7.93 22.87 9.63
N VAL A 483 -7.12 23.11 10.65
CA VAL A 483 -7.07 22.30 11.87
C VAL A 483 -7.18 23.16 13.11
N SER A 484 -7.44 22.54 14.24
CA SER A 484 -7.45 23.21 15.56
C SER A 484 -6.08 23.81 15.88
N LYS A 485 -6.07 24.92 16.61
CA LYS A 485 -4.83 25.64 16.94
C LYS A 485 -3.85 24.82 17.79
N ASN A 486 -4.37 24.02 18.73
CA ASN A 486 -3.57 23.25 19.67
C ASN A 486 -3.75 21.75 19.37
N LEU A 487 -2.81 21.17 18.64
CA LEU A 487 -2.77 19.75 18.31
C LEU A 487 -1.76 19.04 19.19
N ASN A 488 -2.12 17.89 19.73
CA ASN A 488 -1.17 16.99 20.36
C ASN A 488 -0.49 16.08 19.32
N SER A 489 0.51 15.30 19.73
CA SER A 489 1.25 14.42 18.82
C SER A 489 0.36 13.38 18.12
N SER A 490 -0.70 12.90 18.78
CA SER A 490 -1.66 11.97 18.16
C SER A 490 -2.47 12.65 17.06
N ASP A 491 -2.95 13.88 17.29
CA ASP A 491 -3.67 14.66 16.28
C ASP A 491 -2.77 14.94 15.08
N LEU A 492 -1.50 15.31 15.30
CA LEU A 492 -0.51 15.57 14.26
C LEU A 492 -0.24 14.30 13.43
N SER A 493 -0.07 13.14 14.08
CA SER A 493 0.13 11.86 13.40
C SER A 493 -1.10 11.48 12.58
N ASN A 494 -2.31 11.70 13.10
CA ASN A 494 -3.55 11.44 12.38
C ASN A 494 -3.66 12.26 11.09
N ILE A 495 -3.36 13.55 11.15
CA ILE A 495 -3.37 14.44 9.98
C ILE A 495 -2.28 13.99 8.97
N ALA A 496 -1.07 13.71 9.46
CA ALA A 496 0.03 13.23 8.63
C ALA A 496 -0.32 11.93 7.89
N ASN A 497 -1.03 11.01 8.55
CA ASN A 497 -1.49 9.76 7.94
C ASN A 497 -2.56 9.97 6.86
N ILE A 498 -3.51 10.90 7.05
CA ILE A 498 -4.46 11.28 5.99
C ILE A 498 -3.71 11.81 4.78
N ILE A 499 -2.81 12.78 5.00
CA ILE A 499 -2.06 13.43 3.93
C ILE A 499 -1.10 12.44 3.25
N GLY A 500 -0.44 11.59 4.02
CA GLY A 500 0.43 10.52 3.50
C GLY A 500 -0.34 9.54 2.63
N ASN A 501 -1.52 9.09 3.07
CA ASN A 501 -2.37 8.21 2.27
C ASN A 501 -2.80 8.86 0.94
N MET A 502 -3.15 10.16 0.94
CA MET A 502 -3.41 10.90 -0.29
C MET A 502 -2.19 10.92 -1.22
N GLY A 503 -0.98 11.03 -0.66
CA GLY A 503 0.28 11.07 -1.40
C GLY A 503 0.54 9.83 -2.25
N ARG A 504 -0.06 8.68 -1.96
CA ARG A 504 0.06 7.44 -2.75
C ARG A 504 -0.40 7.61 -4.20
N ASP A 505 -1.41 8.45 -4.42
CA ASP A 505 -1.94 8.75 -5.75
C ASP A 505 -1.18 9.90 -6.45
N ALA A 506 -0.21 10.54 -5.77
CA ALA A 506 0.66 11.55 -6.34
C ALA A 506 1.90 10.91 -7.00
N VAL A 507 2.33 11.49 -8.13
CA VAL A 507 3.59 11.13 -8.82
C VAL A 507 4.54 12.32 -8.82
N TYR A 508 3.98 13.54 -8.85
CA TYR A 508 4.72 14.79 -8.92
C TYR A 508 4.45 15.66 -7.70
N ASN A 509 5.43 16.42 -7.25
CA ASN A 509 5.32 17.37 -6.14
C ASN A 509 5.35 18.83 -6.65
N THR A 510 4.50 19.16 -7.61
CA THR A 510 4.41 20.53 -8.16
C THR A 510 3.60 21.47 -7.26
N GLY A 511 2.69 20.94 -6.48
CA GLY A 511 1.85 21.69 -5.52
C GLY A 511 2.55 21.94 -4.19
N TYR A 512 1.90 22.69 -3.32
CA TYR A 512 2.29 22.88 -1.93
C TYR A 512 1.03 22.97 -1.07
N LEU A 513 0.85 22.01 -0.19
CA LEU A 513 -0.24 21.99 0.77
C LEU A 513 0.06 22.99 1.90
N LYS A 514 -0.96 23.74 2.33
CA LYS A 514 -0.88 24.65 3.45
C LYS A 514 -1.70 24.10 4.61
N VAL A 515 -1.13 24.12 5.81
CA VAL A 515 -1.87 23.85 7.05
C VAL A 515 -2.02 25.15 7.82
N LEU A 516 -3.25 25.44 8.19
CA LEU A 516 -3.64 26.71 8.78
C LEU A 516 -4.56 26.44 9.98
N ASN A 517 -4.55 27.33 10.98
CA ASN A 517 -5.67 27.39 11.90
C ASN A 517 -6.84 28.16 11.28
N ASP A 518 -8.01 28.12 11.92
CA ASP A 518 -9.23 28.76 11.45
C ASP A 518 -9.06 30.28 11.21
N ASN A 519 -8.43 30.99 12.14
CA ASN A 519 -8.21 32.43 12.01
C ASN A 519 -7.27 32.78 10.84
N GLU A 520 -6.19 32.00 10.66
CA GLU A 520 -5.28 32.20 9.55
C GLU A 520 -6.00 31.95 8.21
N PHE A 521 -6.79 30.86 8.11
CA PHE A 521 -7.54 30.55 6.91
C PHE A 521 -8.54 31.64 6.55
N LEU A 522 -9.28 32.17 7.52
CA LEU A 522 -10.26 33.23 7.31
C LEU A 522 -9.63 34.50 6.74
N ASN A 523 -8.34 34.75 7.03
CA ASN A 523 -7.57 35.88 6.52
C ASN A 523 -6.94 35.63 5.13
N THR A 524 -7.10 34.44 4.56
CA THR A 524 -6.66 34.14 3.17
C THR A 524 -7.71 34.53 2.14
N ASN A 525 -7.39 34.35 0.86
CA ASN A 525 -8.36 34.48 -0.24
C ASN A 525 -9.37 33.32 -0.30
N LYS A 526 -9.25 32.31 0.57
CA LYS A 526 -10.08 31.10 0.70
C LYS A 526 -10.25 30.28 -0.59
N LYS A 527 -9.29 30.41 -1.52
CA LYS A 527 -9.26 29.61 -2.76
C LYS A 527 -8.56 28.28 -2.52
N GLY A 528 -8.85 27.32 -3.39
CA GLY A 528 -8.27 25.98 -3.35
C GLY A 528 -9.19 24.95 -2.68
N ASN A 529 -8.79 23.69 -2.77
CA ASN A 529 -9.48 22.61 -2.09
C ASN A 529 -9.26 22.69 -0.58
N LEU A 530 -10.26 22.27 0.18
CA LEU A 530 -10.30 22.47 1.63
C LEU A 530 -10.42 21.12 2.36
N ILE A 531 -9.61 20.90 3.37
CA ILE A 531 -9.75 19.82 4.33
C ILE A 531 -9.93 20.43 5.71
N VAL A 532 -11.08 20.20 6.35
CA VAL A 532 -11.37 20.70 7.70
C VAL A 532 -11.43 19.52 8.66
N ILE A 533 -10.63 19.55 9.71
CA ILE A 533 -10.60 18.51 10.74
C ILE A 533 -10.77 19.15 12.11
N GLY A 534 -11.78 18.71 12.89
CA GLY A 534 -11.98 19.23 14.24
C GLY A 534 -13.40 19.09 14.76
N THR A 535 -13.64 19.81 15.85
CA THR A 535 -14.96 19.95 16.47
C THR A 535 -15.44 21.42 16.36
N PRO A 536 -16.74 21.71 16.44
CA PRO A 536 -17.23 23.09 16.41
C PRO A 536 -16.67 23.99 17.52
N ASP A 537 -16.20 23.41 18.61
CA ASP A 537 -15.64 24.16 19.74
C ASP A 537 -14.20 24.63 19.50
N ASP A 538 -13.45 23.90 18.71
CA ASP A 538 -12.02 24.16 18.48
C ASP A 538 -11.67 24.56 17.03
N ASN A 539 -12.67 24.57 16.13
CA ASN A 539 -12.50 25.00 14.73
C ASN A 539 -13.75 25.76 14.27
N SER A 540 -13.65 27.10 14.25
CA SER A 540 -14.77 28.01 13.93
C SER A 540 -15.27 27.87 12.49
N ILE A 541 -14.47 27.30 11.57
CA ILE A 541 -14.88 27.04 10.19
C ILE A 541 -16.09 26.09 10.15
N LEU A 542 -16.17 25.12 11.06
CA LEU A 542 -17.30 24.17 11.10
C LEU A 542 -18.63 24.88 11.41
N LYS A 543 -18.59 25.97 12.20
CA LYS A 543 -19.78 26.81 12.49
C LYS A 543 -20.17 27.62 11.26
N ASP A 544 -19.20 28.20 10.56
CA ASP A 544 -19.43 29.05 9.37
C ASP A 544 -20.04 28.24 8.20
N ILE A 545 -19.56 27.01 7.98
CA ILE A 545 -20.00 26.14 6.87
C ILE A 545 -21.16 25.20 7.22
N ASN A 546 -21.70 25.21 8.45
CA ASN A 546 -22.70 24.23 8.89
C ASN A 546 -23.92 24.13 7.96
N LYS A 547 -24.37 25.27 7.40
CA LYS A 547 -25.48 25.32 6.44
C LYS A 547 -25.23 24.54 5.14
N ASP A 548 -23.96 24.34 4.76
CA ASP A 548 -23.52 23.72 3.51
C ASP A 548 -23.25 22.22 3.69
N LEU A 549 -23.24 21.71 4.94
CA LEU A 549 -23.01 20.30 5.25
C LEU A 549 -24.25 19.45 4.90
N TYR A 550 -24.03 18.21 4.49
CA TYR A 550 -25.07 17.19 4.34
C TYR A 550 -25.59 16.74 5.71
N ILE A 551 -24.65 16.47 6.62
CA ILE A 551 -24.91 16.11 8.02
C ILE A 551 -24.57 17.32 8.86
N LYS A 552 -25.60 18.07 9.23
CA LYS A 552 -25.48 19.34 9.94
C LYS A 552 -25.44 19.16 11.44
N PHE A 553 -24.72 20.02 12.12
CA PHE A 553 -24.88 20.19 13.55
C PHE A 553 -26.19 20.93 13.85
N ASP A 554 -26.78 20.64 14.98
CA ASP A 554 -27.94 21.39 15.50
C ASP A 554 -27.59 22.87 15.79
N LYS A 555 -28.61 23.66 16.09
CA LYS A 555 -28.44 25.12 16.34
C LYS A 555 -27.50 25.44 17.50
N ASN A 556 -27.35 24.51 18.46
CA ASN A 556 -26.54 24.69 19.66
C ASN A 556 -25.17 24.01 19.54
N PHE A 557 -24.89 23.31 18.43
CA PHE A 557 -23.72 22.46 18.24
C PHE A 557 -23.56 21.38 19.32
N SER A 558 -24.70 20.87 19.84
CA SER A 558 -24.76 19.85 20.88
C SER A 558 -25.09 18.45 20.34
N GLY A 559 -25.61 18.36 19.10
CA GLY A 559 -26.02 17.16 18.39
C GLY A 559 -25.93 17.33 16.89
N PHE A 560 -26.37 16.31 16.15
CA PHE A 560 -26.56 16.39 14.71
C PHE A 560 -28.05 16.48 14.35
N GLU A 561 -28.38 17.25 13.32
CA GLU A 561 -29.75 17.35 12.81
C GLU A 561 -30.15 16.08 12.07
N ASN A 562 -31.38 15.61 12.32
CA ASN A 562 -32.00 14.55 11.53
C ASN A 562 -32.33 15.04 10.12
N ASN A 563 -32.20 14.18 9.14
CA ASN A 563 -32.61 14.42 7.77
C ASN A 563 -33.27 13.18 7.15
N ASP A 564 -33.63 13.26 5.85
CA ASP A 564 -34.35 12.19 5.17
C ASP A 564 -33.54 10.89 5.01
N LYS A 565 -32.19 10.98 5.04
CA LYS A 565 -31.29 9.84 4.84
C LYS A 565 -30.72 9.28 6.12
N ILE A 566 -30.69 10.06 7.21
CA ILE A 566 -30.13 9.64 8.49
C ILE A 566 -30.93 10.22 9.67
N LYS A 567 -31.10 9.39 10.69
CA LYS A 567 -31.71 9.79 11.96
C LYS A 567 -30.80 9.47 13.13
N PHE A 568 -30.62 10.41 14.02
CA PHE A 568 -29.86 10.26 15.24
C PHE A 568 -30.81 10.02 16.41
N LEU A 569 -30.44 9.13 17.32
CA LEU A 569 -31.30 8.72 18.45
C LEU A 569 -31.47 9.85 19.46
N ASP A 570 -30.37 10.42 19.91
CA ASP A 570 -30.33 11.54 20.86
C ASP A 570 -28.95 12.22 20.85
N ASP A 571 -28.85 13.37 21.56
CA ASP A 571 -27.63 14.16 21.65
C ASP A 571 -26.49 13.41 22.37
N LYS A 572 -26.81 12.54 23.31
CA LYS A 572 -25.79 11.77 24.04
C LYS A 572 -25.13 10.74 23.13
N TYR A 573 -25.91 10.08 22.27
CA TYR A 573 -25.38 9.15 21.29
C TYR A 573 -24.62 9.90 20.18
N SER A 574 -25.10 11.07 19.75
CA SER A 574 -24.46 11.90 18.74
C SER A 574 -23.01 12.27 19.10
N LYS A 575 -22.70 12.44 20.40
CA LYS A 575 -21.32 12.69 20.88
C LYS A 575 -20.35 11.51 20.66
N GLN A 576 -20.87 10.31 20.39
CA GLN A 576 -20.06 9.12 20.09
C GLN A 576 -19.84 8.93 18.58
N LEU A 577 -20.35 9.87 17.79
CA LEU A 577 -20.30 9.81 16.34
C LEU A 577 -19.34 10.85 15.79
N SER A 578 -18.76 10.52 14.66
CA SER A 578 -18.02 11.44 13.81
C SER A 578 -18.50 11.34 12.38
N THR A 579 -18.27 12.36 11.58
CA THR A 579 -18.71 12.42 10.18
C THR A 579 -17.54 12.69 9.25
N ILE A 580 -17.63 12.09 8.05
CA ILE A 580 -16.75 12.41 6.93
C ILE A 580 -17.66 12.84 5.78
N GLN A 581 -17.44 14.02 5.24
CA GLN A 581 -18.30 14.57 4.18
C GLN A 581 -17.44 15.16 3.07
N LEU A 582 -17.75 14.83 1.83
CA LEU A 582 -17.10 15.36 0.63
C LEU A 582 -18.11 16.26 -0.10
N ILE A 583 -17.94 17.56 0.04
CA ILE A 583 -18.87 18.58 -0.47
C ILE A 583 -18.16 19.51 -1.47
N ASN A 584 -18.93 20.29 -2.23
CA ASN A 584 -18.37 21.45 -2.91
C ASN A 584 -17.86 22.45 -1.89
N SER A 585 -16.72 23.08 -2.14
CA SER A 585 -16.18 24.05 -1.19
C SER A 585 -17.16 25.23 -0.99
N PRO A 586 -17.55 25.54 0.27
CA PRO A 586 -18.42 26.68 0.56
C PRO A 586 -17.81 28.03 0.16
N TYR A 587 -16.49 28.09 0.00
CA TYR A 587 -15.76 29.32 -0.29
C TYR A 587 -15.33 29.45 -1.74
N SER A 588 -15.36 28.38 -2.54
CA SER A 588 -14.90 28.39 -3.93
C SER A 588 -15.66 27.35 -4.74
N LYS A 589 -16.51 27.79 -5.66
CA LYS A 589 -17.40 26.92 -6.48
C LYS A 589 -16.66 25.89 -7.35
N SER A 590 -15.42 26.18 -7.72
CA SER A 590 -14.59 25.29 -8.54
C SER A 590 -13.77 24.27 -7.73
N ASN A 591 -13.86 24.33 -6.40
CA ASN A 591 -13.08 23.49 -5.49
C ASN A 591 -13.99 22.64 -4.60
N SER A 592 -13.41 21.67 -3.96
CA SER A 592 -14.11 20.74 -3.07
C SER A 592 -13.61 20.84 -1.63
N ALA A 593 -14.39 20.29 -0.71
CA ALA A 593 -14.02 20.25 0.69
C ALA A 593 -14.28 18.85 1.26
N ILE A 594 -13.30 18.30 2.00
CA ILE A 594 -13.47 17.19 2.94
C ILE A 594 -13.62 17.74 4.33
N ILE A 595 -14.72 17.38 4.99
CA ILE A 595 -15.02 17.79 6.36
C ILE A 595 -15.02 16.54 7.23
N VAL A 596 -14.06 16.47 8.15
CA VAL A 596 -13.96 15.42 9.17
C VAL A 596 -14.31 16.06 10.51
N SER A 597 -15.47 15.74 11.04
CA SER A 597 -15.98 16.46 12.22
C SER A 597 -16.68 15.55 13.22
N SER A 598 -16.69 15.97 14.47
CA SER A 598 -17.41 15.33 15.57
C SER A 598 -17.77 16.36 16.63
N LEU A 599 -18.58 15.97 17.61
CA LEU A 599 -18.87 16.79 18.79
C LEU A 599 -17.84 16.56 19.91
N ASP A 600 -17.11 15.44 19.88
CA ASP A 600 -16.08 15.10 20.86
C ASP A 600 -14.78 14.68 20.15
N LYS A 601 -13.65 15.24 20.57
CA LYS A 601 -12.32 14.94 20.01
C LYS A 601 -11.98 13.44 20.00
N ASN A 602 -12.41 12.70 21.03
CA ASN A 602 -12.14 11.27 21.10
C ASN A 602 -12.86 10.47 19.99
N SER A 603 -14.01 10.97 19.53
CA SER A 603 -14.77 10.34 18.43
C SER A 603 -14.18 10.65 17.06
N LEU A 604 -13.42 11.76 16.93
CA LEU A 604 -12.83 12.20 15.67
C LEU A 604 -11.85 11.18 15.09
N SER A 605 -11.06 10.54 15.93
CA SER A 605 -10.06 9.53 15.51
C SER A 605 -10.67 8.34 14.78
N SER A 606 -11.93 8.00 15.09
CA SER A 606 -12.66 6.90 14.40
C SER A 606 -12.91 7.20 12.93
N SER A 607 -13.20 8.46 12.56
CA SER A 607 -13.35 8.88 11.17
C SER A 607 -12.00 9.06 10.46
N VAL A 608 -11.01 9.60 11.15
CA VAL A 608 -9.68 9.87 10.59
C VAL A 608 -9.08 8.60 9.98
N ARG A 609 -9.23 7.44 10.64
CA ARG A 609 -8.69 6.17 10.15
C ARG A 609 -9.24 5.76 8.77
N TYR A 610 -10.48 6.13 8.42
CA TYR A 610 -11.07 5.84 7.11
C TYR A 610 -10.41 6.62 5.96
N LEU A 611 -9.75 7.73 6.25
CA LEU A 611 -8.99 8.51 5.26
C LEU A 611 -7.49 8.21 5.28
N SER A 612 -7.00 7.57 6.35
CA SER A 612 -5.56 7.29 6.55
C SER A 612 -5.17 5.83 6.28
N ASP A 613 -6.12 4.91 6.21
CA ASP A 613 -5.90 3.50 5.90
C ASP A 613 -6.57 3.15 4.56
N ASN A 614 -5.77 2.70 3.58
CA ASN A 614 -6.26 2.42 2.23
C ASN A 614 -7.32 1.31 2.18
N ASN A 615 -7.25 0.31 3.06
CA ASN A 615 -8.23 -0.76 3.11
C ASN A 615 -9.57 -0.22 3.60
N LEU A 616 -9.57 0.62 4.64
CA LEU A 616 -10.78 1.25 5.16
C LEU A 616 -11.34 2.33 4.22
N THR A 617 -10.47 3.05 3.51
CA THR A 617 -10.91 4.04 2.50
C THR A 617 -11.78 3.41 1.41
N ARG A 618 -11.58 2.15 1.08
CA ARG A 618 -12.39 1.41 0.09
C ARG A 618 -13.85 1.19 0.52
N ASP A 619 -14.13 1.30 1.81
CA ASP A 619 -15.50 1.20 2.35
C ASP A 619 -16.29 2.50 2.18
N LEU A 620 -15.60 3.62 1.89
CA LEU A 620 -16.21 4.91 1.56
C LEU A 620 -16.57 4.93 0.06
N LYS A 621 -17.85 5.00 -0.26
CA LYS A 621 -18.37 5.00 -1.65
C LYS A 621 -19.25 6.20 -1.96
N GLY A 622 -19.99 6.69 -0.96
CA GLY A 622 -20.88 7.83 -1.07
C GLY A 622 -20.16 9.18 -1.04
N ASP A 623 -20.90 10.21 -0.70
CA ASP A 623 -20.38 11.57 -0.50
C ASP A 623 -20.36 11.99 0.98
N ALA A 624 -20.94 11.17 1.87
CA ALA A 624 -20.86 11.34 3.32
C ALA A 624 -20.85 9.99 4.04
N ALA A 625 -20.30 9.97 5.25
CA ALA A 625 -20.34 8.81 6.13
C ALA A 625 -20.48 9.26 7.60
N VAL A 626 -21.15 8.42 8.39
CA VAL A 626 -21.18 8.51 9.85
C VAL A 626 -20.40 7.33 10.42
N VAL A 627 -19.50 7.60 11.33
CA VAL A 627 -18.64 6.61 11.97
C VAL A 627 -18.88 6.66 13.48
N ASN A 628 -19.14 5.51 14.08
CA ASN A 628 -19.26 5.40 15.53
C ASN A 628 -17.89 5.20 16.21
N ARG A 629 -17.84 5.31 17.52
CA ARG A 629 -16.59 5.19 18.30
C ARG A 629 -15.93 3.81 18.16
N ASP A 630 -16.71 2.75 17.95
CA ASP A 630 -16.21 1.39 17.77
C ASP A 630 -15.71 1.14 16.33
N GLY A 631 -15.87 2.13 15.46
CA GLY A 631 -15.43 2.10 14.08
C GLY A 631 -16.43 1.48 13.12
N GLY A 632 -17.69 1.28 13.51
CA GLY A 632 -18.75 0.97 12.53
C GLY A 632 -19.06 2.17 11.66
N ILE A 633 -19.26 1.95 10.36
CA ILE A 633 -19.50 3.00 9.37
C ILE A 633 -20.87 2.84 8.72
N GLN A 634 -21.52 3.97 8.50
CA GLN A 634 -22.68 4.10 7.63
C GLN A 634 -22.32 5.06 6.48
N ASP A 635 -22.10 4.49 5.30
CA ASP A 635 -21.81 5.23 4.08
C ASP A 635 -23.12 5.74 3.44
N ILE A 636 -23.16 6.98 3.01
CA ILE A 636 -24.36 7.67 2.56
C ILE A 636 -24.06 8.43 1.26
N ASN A 637 -25.00 8.40 0.33
CA ASN A 637 -24.92 9.18 -0.89
C ASN A 637 -26.05 10.21 -0.92
N PHE A 638 -25.71 11.49 -0.76
CA PHE A 638 -26.69 12.58 -0.76
C PHE A 638 -26.98 13.12 -2.16
N LYS A 639 -26.02 13.02 -3.11
CA LYS A 639 -26.13 13.57 -4.46
C LYS A 639 -26.91 12.71 -5.45
N GLU A 640 -26.94 11.39 -5.26
CA GLU A 640 -27.71 10.52 -6.15
C GLU A 640 -29.21 10.72 -5.93
N ASN A 641 -29.82 11.49 -6.83
CA ASN A 641 -31.24 11.40 -7.11
C ASN A 641 -31.48 10.13 -7.92
N ASN A 642 -32.32 9.21 -7.40
CA ASN A 642 -32.96 8.05 -7.98
C ASN A 642 -33.01 7.96 -9.51
N THR A 643 -31.91 7.90 -10.21
CA THR A 643 -31.80 7.16 -11.47
C THR A 643 -31.19 5.82 -11.08
N ARG A 644 -32.08 4.83 -10.95
CA ARG A 644 -31.72 3.42 -10.94
C ARG A 644 -31.08 3.09 -12.28
N ASP A 645 -29.78 3.30 -12.40
CA ASP A 645 -28.94 2.41 -13.16
C ASP A 645 -28.67 1.24 -12.21
N GLU A 646 -29.53 0.24 -12.31
CA GLU A 646 -29.29 -1.08 -11.75
C GLU A 646 -28.03 -1.62 -12.43
N GLU A 647 -26.84 -1.34 -11.84
CA GLU A 647 -25.81 -2.37 -11.88
C GLU A 647 -26.48 -3.60 -11.26
N PRO A 648 -26.43 -4.76 -11.90
CA PRO A 648 -26.91 -5.97 -11.26
C PRO A 648 -26.15 -6.07 -9.94
N GLU A 649 -26.81 -5.74 -8.84
CA GLU A 649 -26.35 -6.12 -7.52
C GLU A 649 -26.07 -7.60 -7.62
N ASP A 650 -24.80 -7.95 -7.49
CA ASP A 650 -24.42 -9.30 -7.13
C ASP A 650 -25.09 -9.55 -5.76
N ASN A 651 -26.31 -10.08 -5.82
CA ASN A 651 -27.14 -10.48 -4.69
C ASN A 651 -26.50 -11.65 -3.89
N SER A 652 -25.17 -11.73 -3.87
CA SER A 652 -24.39 -12.72 -3.11
C SER A 652 -24.10 -12.28 -1.67
N THR A 653 -24.46 -11.06 -1.24
CA THR A 653 -24.44 -10.65 0.16
C THR A 653 -25.82 -10.78 0.86
N LYS A 654 -26.71 -11.63 0.39
CA LYS A 654 -27.55 -12.32 1.33
C LYS A 654 -26.62 -13.15 2.18
N PHE A 655 -26.60 -12.93 3.50
CA PHE A 655 -26.04 -13.82 4.49
C PHE A 655 -26.35 -15.28 4.09
N LYS A 656 -25.54 -15.84 3.21
CA LYS A 656 -25.35 -17.27 3.15
C LYS A 656 -24.54 -17.54 4.41
N LEU A 657 -25.24 -17.86 5.50
CA LEU A 657 -24.64 -18.69 6.51
C LEU A 657 -23.95 -19.81 5.74
N GLU A 658 -22.63 -19.79 5.69
CA GLU A 658 -21.86 -20.89 5.13
C GLU A 658 -22.47 -22.17 5.71
N LYS A 659 -22.61 -23.21 4.90
CA LYS A 659 -23.15 -24.51 5.39
C LYS A 659 -22.45 -24.95 6.66
N SER A 660 -21.19 -24.58 6.87
CA SER A 660 -20.41 -24.77 8.09
C SER A 660 -20.99 -24.00 9.30
N SER A 661 -21.41 -22.74 9.13
CA SER A 661 -22.01 -21.95 10.22
C SER A 661 -23.39 -22.46 10.60
N LEU A 662 -24.21 -22.90 9.64
CA LEU A 662 -25.50 -23.53 9.92
C LEU A 662 -25.32 -24.88 10.63
N THR A 663 -24.32 -25.65 10.22
CA THR A 663 -23.98 -26.94 10.88
C THR A 663 -23.48 -26.68 12.29
N PHE A 664 -22.68 -25.65 12.53
CA PHE A 664 -22.21 -25.29 13.87
C PHE A 664 -23.35 -24.83 14.78
N VAL A 665 -24.29 -24.02 14.29
CA VAL A 665 -25.49 -23.61 15.04
C VAL A 665 -26.39 -24.80 15.37
N LEU A 666 -26.55 -25.74 14.44
CA LEU A 666 -27.34 -26.97 14.69
C LEU A 666 -26.67 -27.91 15.73
N ILE A 667 -25.33 -28.04 15.66
CA ILE A 667 -24.58 -28.84 16.65
C ILE A 667 -24.64 -28.18 18.03
N ALA A 668 -24.43 -26.85 18.11
CA ALA A 668 -24.54 -26.10 19.36
C ALA A 668 -25.96 -26.18 19.95
N GLY A 669 -27.00 -26.06 19.12
CA GLY A 669 -28.40 -26.24 19.53
C GLY A 669 -28.69 -27.65 20.03
N PHE A 670 -28.16 -28.69 19.38
CA PHE A 670 -28.30 -30.06 19.80
C PHE A 670 -27.60 -30.35 21.14
N LEU A 671 -26.38 -29.84 21.33
CA LEU A 671 -25.67 -29.94 22.61
C LEU A 671 -26.41 -29.22 23.74
N PHE A 672 -26.97 -28.05 23.48
CA PHE A 672 -27.77 -27.34 24.47
C PHE A 672 -29.02 -28.10 24.86
N LEU A 673 -29.69 -28.74 23.90
CA LEU A 673 -30.88 -29.59 24.15
C LEU A 673 -30.53 -30.86 24.97
N THR A 674 -29.38 -31.47 24.70
CA THR A 674 -28.91 -32.64 25.49
C THR A 674 -28.58 -32.27 26.93
N VAL A 675 -28.00 -31.08 27.16
CA VAL A 675 -27.76 -30.57 28.52
C VAL A 675 -29.05 -30.30 29.25
N ILE A 676 -30.07 -29.73 28.61
CA ILE A 676 -31.39 -29.50 29.22
C ILE A 676 -32.09 -30.83 29.57
N ILE A 677 -32.08 -31.82 28.64
CA ILE A 677 -32.67 -33.12 28.87
C ILE A 677 -31.96 -33.84 30.03
N SER A 678 -30.62 -33.76 30.08
CA SER A 678 -29.81 -34.33 31.16
C SER A 678 -30.13 -33.70 32.51
N ALA A 679 -30.29 -32.36 32.53
CA ALA A 679 -30.70 -31.64 33.74
C ALA A 679 -32.13 -32.05 34.22
N ILE A 680 -33.08 -32.19 33.29
CA ILE A 680 -34.43 -32.64 33.60
C ILE A 680 -34.43 -34.08 34.15
N LEU A 681 -33.67 -34.98 33.54
CA LEU A 681 -33.54 -36.37 34.00
C LEU A 681 -32.88 -36.44 35.38
N LEU A 682 -31.88 -35.61 35.66
CA LEU A 682 -31.27 -35.48 36.99
C LEU A 682 -32.27 -34.97 38.02
N ILE A 683 -33.06 -33.96 37.73
CA ILE A 683 -34.10 -33.43 38.62
C ILE A 683 -35.16 -34.52 38.89
N LEU A 684 -35.59 -35.24 37.87
CA LEU A 684 -36.55 -36.33 38.03
C LEU A 684 -35.99 -37.51 38.84
N LYS A 685 -34.69 -37.80 38.72
CA LYS A 685 -34.02 -38.87 39.50
C LYS A 685 -33.85 -38.52 40.97
N TYR A 686 -33.59 -37.24 41.29
CA TYR A 686 -33.40 -36.77 42.68
C TYR A 686 -34.69 -36.31 43.36
N ARG A 687 -35.82 -36.36 42.67
CA ARG A 687 -37.18 -36.04 43.22
C ARG A 687 -37.97 -37.28 43.69
N LYS A 688 -37.28 -38.46 43.65
CA LYS A 688 -37.78 -39.68 44.25
C LYS A 688 -37.18 -39.99 45.63
#